data_70567e0e6d94c9171aae80184f4b7d28
#
_entry.id   70567e0e6d94c9171aae80184f4b7d28
#
_cell.length_a   1.000
_cell.length_b   1.000
_cell.length_c   1.000
_cell.angle_alpha   90.00
_cell.angle_beta   90.00
_cell.angle_gamma   90.00
#
_symmetry.space_group_name_H-M   'P 1'
#
loop_
_entity.id
_entity.type
_entity.pdbx_description
1 polymer ?
#
loop_
_entity_poly.entity_id
_entity_poly.type
_entity_poly.pdbx_seq_one_letter_code
_entity_poly.pdbx_strand_id
1 'polypeptide(L)'
;MTSRNRSLRWFPILLLASVCPCVCVLALAVPAQAQVWQAMGPAGGDVRALASDPANPAVLYLGTTDGAIFTSRDVGADWEALGVVGENQNAVVTAILVDPRNSARLYAATWTREAASEGGGVFLSSDGGATWRDSGLAGHAVRAVAQAASDPATLVAGALDGVFMSRDSGESWQRVTPAGDAELRNFDSLAIDPRDPQIIYAGTFHLPWKTIDGGAHWSAIHAGMIDDSDVLSLVTDQENPRRIFASACSGIYRSNNGGGAWEKLEGIPYSARRTPVIRQDAARPEILYAGTTEGLWKTTDGGASWRRISPRSWVINSMVILPGDSGGESRVLLGTEQHGVLASDDGGASFHALNEGFRHYRIVSLAVDGQDPERAAAILENAPDALVRTEDGGRSWAPMSAGLDGDAVRQIFSSPMGWWAALASGGLARFDAQRNTWRHVGVVSEPSSSALNSAGDSASGRGEIHAFRAAVSDLFFGDAAWFAATEQGLFVSRDSGTSWTVLPFGPGELPVGSVRASRDGRRIRLVSSGGMIFSEDAGRTWAWHDLPLESGGAVRLEWTSDSILLAAARTGLYISRDAGVSWTKAQAGLPGGLADGLLTAPDFWLVSVQSAGLYISRDKGATWARVKRSGVGVATHAGDAQFPVLAAVGVAGRIYAGSANDGLFVLDFSDSSMSKSFATGAIGARGGH
;
A
#
# COMPACT_ATOMS: atom_id res chain seq x y z
N MET A 1 -82.06 -43.43 -23.85
CA MET A 1 -82.97 -42.88 -24.86
C MET A 1 -82.13 -42.02 -25.78
N THR A 2 -81.76 -42.59 -26.90
CA THR A 2 -82.17 -42.26 -28.29
C THR A 2 -81.78 -40.81 -28.66
N SER A 3 -81.13 -40.49 -29.72
CA SER A 3 -80.81 -41.16 -30.99
C SER A 3 -80.09 -40.16 -31.92
N ARG A 4 -79.17 -40.71 -32.69
CA ARG A 4 -79.00 -40.54 -34.15
C ARG A 4 -78.54 -39.21 -34.74
N ASN A 5 -77.34 -39.27 -35.27
CA ASN A 5 -76.96 -39.30 -36.70
C ASN A 5 -77.45 -38.15 -37.60
N ARG A 6 -76.55 -37.50 -38.26
CA ARG A 6 -76.33 -37.61 -39.72
C ARG A 6 -75.10 -36.85 -40.21
N SER A 7 -74.37 -37.54 -41.03
CA SER A 7 -73.24 -37.17 -41.88
C SER A 7 -73.60 -36.14 -42.96
N LEU A 8 -72.71 -35.28 -43.35
CA LEU A 8 -72.53 -34.85 -44.75
C LEU A 8 -71.10 -34.57 -45.06
N ARG A 9 -70.60 -35.27 -46.03
CA ARG A 9 -69.31 -35.07 -46.70
C ARG A 9 -69.42 -33.90 -47.67
N TRP A 10 -68.40 -33.08 -47.79
CA TRP A 10 -67.96 -32.44 -49.03
C TRP A 10 -66.47 -32.21 -49.06
N PHE A 11 -65.82 -32.48 -50.17
CA PHE A 11 -64.40 -32.51 -50.57
C PHE A 11 -63.97 -31.13 -51.13
N PRO A 12 -62.75 -30.98 -51.64
CA PRO A 12 -61.73 -30.09 -51.02
C PRO A 12 -61.43 -28.90 -51.94
N ILE A 13 -60.77 -27.85 -51.35
CA ILE A 13 -60.03 -26.87 -52.14
C ILE A 13 -58.65 -26.74 -51.52
N LEU A 14 -57.64 -27.17 -52.28
CA LEU A 14 -56.27 -26.94 -52.05
C LEU A 14 -55.95 -25.43 -52.17
N LEU A 15 -55.48 -24.80 -51.12
CA LEU A 15 -54.78 -23.54 -51.19
C LEU A 15 -53.38 -23.80 -50.67
N LEU A 16 -52.37 -23.79 -51.54
CA LEU A 16 -50.94 -23.77 -51.23
C LEU A 16 -50.61 -22.41 -50.60
N ALA A 17 -50.42 -22.37 -49.29
CA ALA A 17 -49.76 -21.28 -48.63
C ALA A 17 -48.31 -21.67 -48.41
N SER A 18 -47.40 -20.99 -49.11
CA SER A 18 -45.94 -21.07 -48.91
C SER A 18 -45.61 -20.54 -47.54
N VAL A 19 -45.28 -21.43 -46.62
CA VAL A 19 -44.67 -21.07 -45.32
C VAL A 19 -43.17 -20.84 -45.53
N CYS A 20 -42.77 -19.59 -45.52
CA CYS A 20 -41.37 -19.21 -45.41
C CYS A 20 -40.93 -19.47 -43.96
N PRO A 21 -39.93 -20.32 -43.68
CA PRO A 21 -39.37 -20.46 -42.33
C PRO A 21 -38.50 -19.25 -42.06
N CYS A 22 -39.02 -18.23 -41.36
CA CYS A 22 -38.19 -17.29 -40.65
C CYS A 22 -37.41 -18.03 -39.55
N VAL A 23 -36.20 -18.44 -39.85
CA VAL A 23 -35.24 -18.85 -38.84
C VAL A 23 -34.87 -17.59 -38.05
N CYS A 24 -35.56 -17.33 -36.94
CA CYS A 24 -35.06 -16.41 -35.90
C CYS A 24 -33.79 -17.03 -35.33
N VAL A 25 -32.64 -16.62 -35.84
CA VAL A 25 -31.36 -16.78 -35.12
C VAL A 25 -31.47 -15.92 -33.87
N LEU A 26 -31.90 -16.52 -32.76
CA LEU A 26 -31.62 -15.96 -31.45
C LEU A 26 -30.07 -15.94 -31.31
N ALA A 27 -29.48 -14.83 -31.63
CA ALA A 27 -28.15 -14.52 -31.17
C ALA A 27 -28.22 -14.48 -29.62
N LEU A 28 -27.87 -15.59 -29.00
CA LEU A 28 -27.53 -15.60 -27.57
C LEU A 28 -26.38 -14.59 -27.42
N ALA A 29 -26.75 -13.39 -27.01
CA ALA A 29 -25.74 -12.44 -26.52
C ALA A 29 -25.11 -13.13 -25.31
N VAL A 30 -23.97 -13.75 -25.51
CA VAL A 30 -23.09 -14.15 -24.41
C VAL A 30 -22.86 -12.85 -23.62
N PRO A 31 -23.26 -12.78 -22.35
CA PRO A 31 -22.98 -11.58 -21.57
C PRO A 31 -21.46 -11.38 -21.63
N ALA A 32 -21.03 -10.22 -22.11
CA ALA A 32 -19.65 -9.83 -22.02
C ALA A 32 -19.27 -9.97 -20.54
N GLN A 33 -18.43 -10.94 -20.21
CA GLN A 33 -17.93 -11.08 -18.86
C GLN A 33 -17.33 -9.72 -18.47
N ALA A 34 -17.85 -9.14 -17.41
CA ALA A 34 -17.32 -7.89 -16.89
C ALA A 34 -15.84 -8.14 -16.59
N GLN A 35 -14.96 -7.34 -17.20
CA GLN A 35 -13.54 -7.41 -16.96
C GLN A 35 -13.29 -7.02 -15.51
N VAL A 36 -12.71 -7.93 -14.76
CA VAL A 36 -12.55 -7.81 -13.31
C VAL A 36 -11.06 -7.70 -13.00
N TRP A 37 -10.69 -6.72 -12.20
CA TRP A 37 -9.36 -6.64 -11.63
C TRP A 37 -9.12 -7.82 -10.68
N GLN A 38 -8.01 -8.51 -10.86
CA GLN A 38 -7.55 -9.59 -10.00
C GLN A 38 -6.38 -9.10 -9.15
N ALA A 39 -6.45 -9.35 -7.85
CA ALA A 39 -5.35 -9.03 -6.96
C ALA A 39 -4.20 -10.02 -7.14
N MET A 40 -2.97 -9.50 -7.27
CA MET A 40 -1.74 -10.28 -7.46
C MET A 40 -0.87 -10.35 -6.20
N GLY A 41 -1.16 -9.56 -5.16
CA GLY A 41 -0.31 -9.47 -3.97
C GLY A 41 0.75 -8.35 -4.09
N PRO A 42 1.90 -8.45 -3.40
CA PRO A 42 2.18 -9.46 -2.37
C PRO A 42 1.25 -9.36 -1.17
N ALA A 43 1.12 -10.48 -0.44
CA ALA A 43 0.34 -10.52 0.80
C ALA A 43 1.13 -9.92 1.97
N GLY A 44 0.43 -9.22 2.87
CA GLY A 44 1.00 -8.53 4.02
C GLY A 44 0.80 -7.02 3.97
N GLY A 45 1.42 -6.31 4.90
CA GLY A 45 1.30 -4.86 5.02
C GLY A 45 1.44 -4.37 6.45
N ASP A 46 0.99 -3.14 6.69
CA ASP A 46 1.03 -2.49 8.00
C ASP A 46 -0.26 -2.77 8.79
N VAL A 47 -0.13 -3.46 9.93
CA VAL A 47 -1.21 -3.74 10.87
C VAL A 47 -1.06 -2.86 12.10
N ARG A 48 -2.04 -2.00 12.38
CA ARG A 48 -2.03 -1.08 13.53
C ARG A 48 -2.86 -1.59 14.70
N ALA A 49 -4.01 -2.20 14.42
CA ALA A 49 -4.87 -2.79 15.42
C ALA A 49 -5.16 -4.26 15.09
N LEU A 50 -5.23 -5.09 16.10
CA LEU A 50 -5.61 -6.49 15.99
C LEU A 50 -6.53 -6.83 17.15
N ALA A 51 -7.67 -7.45 16.88
CA ALA A 51 -8.65 -7.85 17.87
C ALA A 51 -9.22 -9.23 17.55
N SER A 52 -9.66 -9.95 18.58
CA SER A 52 -10.45 -11.18 18.45
C SER A 52 -11.86 -10.96 18.98
N ASP A 53 -12.82 -11.70 18.44
CA ASP A 53 -14.16 -11.77 19.01
C ASP A 53 -14.12 -12.56 20.32
N PRO A 54 -14.48 -11.99 21.48
CA PRO A 54 -14.48 -12.70 22.76
C PRO A 54 -15.43 -13.91 22.80
N ALA A 55 -16.51 -13.87 22.02
CA ALA A 55 -17.50 -14.97 21.95
C ALA A 55 -17.07 -16.07 20.96
N ASN A 56 -16.25 -15.73 19.97
CA ASN A 56 -15.71 -16.67 18.98
C ASN A 56 -14.27 -16.30 18.60
N PRO A 57 -13.25 -16.75 19.35
CA PRO A 57 -11.85 -16.38 19.11
C PRO A 57 -11.29 -16.76 17.73
N ALA A 58 -12.00 -17.57 16.94
CA ALA A 58 -11.63 -17.82 15.55
C ALA A 58 -11.87 -16.62 14.63
N VAL A 59 -12.74 -15.69 15.04
CA VAL A 59 -13.00 -14.45 14.31
C VAL A 59 -12.03 -13.37 14.77
N LEU A 60 -11.26 -12.86 13.84
CA LEU A 60 -10.27 -11.81 14.06
C LEU A 60 -10.60 -10.58 13.21
N TYR A 61 -10.16 -9.42 13.68
CA TYR A 61 -10.25 -8.15 12.99
C TYR A 61 -8.88 -7.47 13.01
N LEU A 62 -8.49 -6.86 11.89
CA LEU A 62 -7.31 -5.99 11.83
C LEU A 62 -7.67 -4.62 11.25
N GLY A 63 -6.94 -3.59 11.69
CA GLY A 63 -7.04 -2.22 11.20
C GLY A 63 -5.70 -1.69 10.75
N THR A 64 -5.72 -0.81 9.76
CA THR A 64 -4.55 -0.30 9.04
C THR A 64 -4.32 1.20 9.26
N THR A 65 -3.32 1.76 8.59
CA THR A 65 -2.95 3.17 8.65
C THR A 65 -3.76 4.09 7.74
N ASP A 66 -4.69 3.55 6.96
CA ASP A 66 -5.56 4.30 6.05
C ASP A 66 -7.06 4.05 6.30
N GLY A 67 -7.39 3.51 7.48
CA GLY A 67 -8.76 3.27 7.91
C GLY A 67 -9.35 1.94 7.43
N ALA A 68 -8.61 1.12 6.69
CA ALA A 68 -9.13 -0.15 6.22
C ALA A 68 -9.26 -1.16 7.37
N ILE A 69 -10.37 -1.90 7.37
CA ILE A 69 -10.67 -2.98 8.31
C ILE A 69 -10.78 -4.29 7.52
N PHE A 70 -10.13 -5.32 8.03
CA PHE A 70 -10.23 -6.69 7.53
C PHE A 70 -10.72 -7.63 8.63
N THR A 71 -11.35 -8.73 8.22
CA THR A 71 -11.76 -9.82 9.12
C THR A 71 -11.22 -11.15 8.63
N SER A 72 -10.95 -12.05 9.57
CA SER A 72 -10.72 -13.46 9.33
C SER A 72 -11.71 -14.27 10.16
N ARG A 73 -12.18 -15.40 9.63
CA ARG A 73 -13.11 -16.30 10.32
C ARG A 73 -12.49 -17.66 10.67
N ASP A 74 -11.21 -17.82 10.40
CA ASP A 74 -10.42 -19.05 10.50
C ASP A 74 -9.08 -18.83 11.21
N VAL A 75 -9.10 -17.97 12.24
CA VAL A 75 -7.96 -17.66 13.11
C VAL A 75 -6.80 -17.02 12.33
N GLY A 76 -7.10 -16.26 11.28
CA GLY A 76 -6.13 -15.51 10.48
C GLY A 76 -5.61 -16.25 9.25
N ALA A 77 -6.12 -17.45 8.92
CA ALA A 77 -5.65 -18.19 7.76
C ALA A 77 -6.00 -17.48 6.44
N ASP A 78 -7.19 -16.84 6.37
CA ASP A 78 -7.60 -15.99 5.25
C ASP A 78 -8.24 -14.70 5.75
N TRP A 79 -7.94 -13.57 5.07
CA TRP A 79 -8.45 -12.25 5.42
C TRP A 79 -9.33 -11.67 4.33
N GLU A 80 -10.44 -11.13 4.73
CA GLU A 80 -11.43 -10.49 3.89
C GLU A 80 -11.59 -9.02 4.27
N ALA A 81 -11.55 -8.10 3.31
CA ALA A 81 -11.75 -6.69 3.59
C ALA A 81 -13.22 -6.40 3.91
N LEU A 82 -13.47 -5.72 5.01
CA LEU A 82 -14.81 -5.28 5.42
C LEU A 82 -15.14 -3.87 4.93
N GLY A 83 -14.14 -3.00 4.75
CA GLY A 83 -14.34 -1.60 4.34
C GLY A 83 -13.37 -0.65 5.01
N VAL A 84 -13.71 0.63 5.00
CA VAL A 84 -12.91 1.71 5.57
C VAL A 84 -13.70 2.45 6.61
N VAL A 85 -13.04 2.80 7.70
CA VAL A 85 -13.61 3.58 8.81
C VAL A 85 -13.26 5.05 8.62
N GLY A 86 -14.29 5.92 8.67
CA GLY A 86 -14.13 7.34 8.45
C GLY A 86 -14.17 7.73 6.97
N GLU A 87 -14.22 9.03 6.72
CA GLU A 87 -14.30 9.58 5.36
C GLU A 87 -12.92 9.82 4.72
N ASN A 88 -11.85 9.66 5.50
CA ASN A 88 -10.51 10.07 5.13
C ASN A 88 -9.54 8.88 5.10
N GLN A 89 -8.88 8.64 3.97
CA GLN A 89 -7.83 7.64 3.79
C GLN A 89 -6.56 7.88 4.65
N ASN A 90 -6.52 8.96 5.41
CA ASN A 90 -5.45 9.26 6.37
C ASN A 90 -5.81 8.83 7.81
N ALA A 91 -6.95 8.17 8.01
CA ALA A 91 -7.39 7.70 9.32
C ALA A 91 -6.61 6.45 9.74
N VAL A 92 -5.82 6.55 10.78
CA VAL A 92 -5.12 5.40 11.38
C VAL A 92 -6.05 4.71 12.38
N VAL A 93 -6.30 3.42 12.19
CA VAL A 93 -7.07 2.61 13.15
C VAL A 93 -6.16 2.24 14.32
N THR A 94 -6.41 2.82 15.48
CA THR A 94 -5.59 2.60 16.69
C THR A 94 -6.08 1.44 17.54
N ALA A 95 -7.38 1.16 17.53
CA ALA A 95 -7.96 0.05 18.28
C ALA A 95 -9.25 -0.44 17.63
N ILE A 96 -9.52 -1.73 17.77
CA ILE A 96 -10.79 -2.36 17.44
C ILE A 96 -11.27 -3.11 18.67
N LEU A 97 -12.55 -2.94 19.03
CA LEU A 97 -13.21 -3.73 20.07
C LEU A 97 -14.42 -4.46 19.49
N VAL A 98 -14.67 -5.67 20.00
CA VAL A 98 -15.87 -6.45 19.71
C VAL A 98 -16.69 -6.53 21.00
N ASP A 99 -17.98 -6.16 20.97
CA ASP A 99 -18.85 -6.25 22.14
C ASP A 99 -19.02 -7.74 22.55
N PRO A 100 -18.60 -8.15 23.75
CA PRO A 100 -18.66 -9.55 24.17
C PRO A 100 -20.09 -10.12 24.26
N ARG A 101 -21.11 -9.25 24.27
CA ARG A 101 -22.54 -9.65 24.29
C ARG A 101 -23.15 -9.74 22.90
N ASN A 102 -22.49 -9.14 21.89
CA ASN A 102 -23.00 -9.08 20.52
C ASN A 102 -21.84 -8.92 19.52
N SER A 103 -21.39 -10.02 18.94
CA SER A 103 -20.30 -10.05 17.95
C SER A 103 -20.55 -9.21 16.68
N ALA A 104 -21.81 -8.82 16.41
CA ALA A 104 -22.10 -7.90 15.32
C ALA A 104 -21.83 -6.42 15.68
N ARG A 105 -21.60 -6.11 16.95
CA ARG A 105 -21.29 -4.76 17.41
C ARG A 105 -19.78 -4.59 17.56
N LEU A 106 -19.22 -3.71 16.74
CA LEU A 106 -17.80 -3.40 16.71
C LEU A 106 -17.57 -1.90 16.96
N TYR A 107 -16.45 -1.59 17.57
CA TYR A 107 -15.99 -0.21 17.74
C TYR A 107 -14.59 -0.10 17.10
N ALA A 108 -14.35 0.97 16.33
CA ALA A 108 -13.05 1.31 15.79
C ALA A 108 -12.66 2.72 16.23
N ALA A 109 -11.52 2.86 16.87
CA ALA A 109 -10.95 4.16 17.23
C ALA A 109 -9.97 4.60 16.16
N THR A 110 -9.98 5.89 15.82
CA THR A 110 -9.11 6.45 14.79
C THR A 110 -8.54 7.81 15.17
N TRP A 111 -7.40 8.14 14.54
CA TRP A 111 -6.87 9.49 14.45
C TRP A 111 -6.36 9.77 13.04
N THR A 112 -6.22 11.03 12.63
CA THR A 112 -5.75 11.38 11.29
C THR A 112 -4.31 11.85 11.31
N ARG A 113 -3.55 11.54 10.23
CA ARG A 113 -2.15 11.91 10.04
C ARG A 113 -1.95 13.36 9.57
N GLU A 114 -2.99 14.06 9.22
CA GLU A 114 -2.86 15.41 8.67
C GLU A 114 -2.47 16.40 9.77
N ALA A 115 -1.33 17.04 9.62
CA ALA A 115 -0.78 17.99 10.59
C ALA A 115 -1.64 19.24 10.85
N ALA A 116 -2.71 19.45 10.07
CA ALA A 116 -3.59 20.61 10.15
C ALA A 116 -4.92 20.33 10.89
N SER A 117 -5.25 19.06 11.18
CA SER A 117 -6.49 18.70 11.89
C SER A 117 -6.22 17.54 12.86
N GLU A 118 -6.46 17.78 14.14
CA GLU A 118 -6.62 16.71 15.12
C GLU A 118 -7.96 16.02 14.83
N GLY A 119 -8.02 15.21 13.77
CA GLY A 119 -9.22 14.49 13.36
C GLY A 119 -9.17 13.03 13.76
N GLY A 120 -10.33 12.39 13.70
CA GLY A 120 -10.52 10.99 14.03
C GLY A 120 -11.87 10.78 14.70
N GLY A 121 -11.96 9.81 15.57
CA GLY A 121 -13.18 9.52 16.33
C GLY A 121 -13.27 8.08 16.78
N VAL A 122 -14.44 7.72 17.31
CA VAL A 122 -14.88 6.34 17.50
C VAL A 122 -16.01 6.06 16.54
N PHE A 123 -15.88 4.98 15.78
CA PHE A 123 -16.89 4.52 14.84
C PHE A 123 -17.52 3.23 15.37
N LEU A 124 -18.83 3.11 15.18
CA LEU A 124 -19.64 1.97 15.59
C LEU A 124 -20.21 1.25 14.39
N SER A 125 -20.02 -0.06 14.36
CA SER A 125 -20.75 -0.98 13.48
C SER A 125 -21.74 -1.79 14.30
N SER A 126 -22.90 -2.10 13.69
CA SER A 126 -23.93 -2.98 14.27
C SER A 126 -24.20 -4.22 13.40
N ASP A 127 -23.42 -4.42 12.35
CA ASP A 127 -23.59 -5.45 11.32
C ASP A 127 -22.30 -6.25 11.06
N GLY A 128 -21.43 -6.33 12.06
CA GLY A 128 -20.19 -7.09 11.97
C GLY A 128 -19.09 -6.43 11.13
N GLY A 129 -19.14 -5.08 11.01
CA GLY A 129 -18.15 -4.29 10.29
C GLY A 129 -18.50 -4.02 8.82
N ALA A 130 -19.69 -4.43 8.35
CA ALA A 130 -20.11 -4.17 6.97
C ALA A 130 -20.40 -2.67 6.74
N THR A 131 -20.95 -1.99 7.75
CA THR A 131 -21.14 -0.53 7.73
C THR A 131 -20.67 0.10 9.04
N TRP A 132 -20.21 1.34 8.94
CA TRP A 132 -19.70 2.10 10.07
C TRP A 132 -20.36 3.48 10.14
N ARG A 133 -20.66 3.94 11.34
CA ARG A 133 -21.13 5.29 11.62
C ARG A 133 -20.30 5.96 12.71
N ASP A 134 -20.18 7.25 12.68
CA ASP A 134 -19.64 7.99 13.81
C ASP A 134 -20.50 7.74 15.06
N SER A 135 -19.84 7.50 16.18
CA SER A 135 -20.50 7.27 17.48
C SER A 135 -20.58 8.54 18.34
N GLY A 136 -20.25 9.71 17.79
CA GLY A 136 -20.36 11.00 18.50
C GLY A 136 -19.03 11.57 18.99
N LEU A 137 -17.90 11.05 18.53
CA LEU A 137 -16.55 11.59 18.81
C LEU A 137 -15.82 12.05 17.55
N ALA A 138 -16.55 12.43 16.49
CA ALA A 138 -15.95 13.00 15.29
C ALA A 138 -15.12 14.25 15.62
N GLY A 139 -13.93 14.33 15.05
CA GLY A 139 -13.00 15.44 15.26
C GLY A 139 -12.06 15.28 16.46
N HIS A 140 -12.19 14.20 17.24
CA HIS A 140 -11.25 13.87 18.31
C HIS A 140 -10.24 12.82 17.85
N ALA A 141 -8.95 13.08 18.04
CA ALA A 141 -7.90 12.13 17.74
C ALA A 141 -7.83 11.03 18.81
N VAL A 142 -8.63 9.96 18.62
CA VAL A 142 -8.76 8.87 19.61
C VAL A 142 -7.61 7.88 19.44
N ARG A 143 -6.79 7.73 20.48
CA ARG A 143 -5.61 6.87 20.50
C ARG A 143 -5.85 5.53 21.17
N ALA A 144 -6.77 5.48 22.14
CA ALA A 144 -7.12 4.28 22.88
C ALA A 144 -8.61 4.20 23.12
N VAL A 145 -9.16 2.99 23.14
CA VAL A 145 -10.52 2.70 23.59
C VAL A 145 -10.51 1.42 24.42
N ALA A 146 -11.25 1.42 25.51
CA ALA A 146 -11.41 0.28 26.40
C ALA A 146 -12.88 0.05 26.73
N GLN A 147 -13.26 -1.21 26.93
CA GLN A 147 -14.60 -1.62 27.36
C GLN A 147 -14.51 -2.27 28.74
N ALA A 148 -15.41 -1.94 29.63
CA ALA A 148 -15.41 -2.49 30.97
C ALA A 148 -15.88 -3.95 30.94
N ALA A 149 -15.08 -4.87 31.49
CA ALA A 149 -15.43 -6.29 31.52
C ALA A 149 -16.64 -6.59 32.40
N SER A 150 -16.79 -5.88 33.54
CA SER A 150 -17.93 -6.03 34.49
C SER A 150 -19.22 -5.37 34.00
N ASP A 151 -19.12 -4.36 33.13
CA ASP A 151 -20.24 -3.67 32.51
C ASP A 151 -19.94 -3.28 31.07
N PRO A 152 -20.13 -4.18 30.10
CA PRO A 152 -19.80 -3.92 28.69
C PRO A 152 -20.61 -2.79 28.01
N ALA A 153 -21.61 -2.20 28.67
CA ALA A 153 -22.24 -0.96 28.21
C ALA A 153 -21.33 0.26 28.42
N THR A 154 -20.39 0.15 29.35
CA THR A 154 -19.43 1.20 29.66
C THR A 154 -18.19 1.08 28.79
N LEU A 155 -17.94 2.14 28.00
CA LEU A 155 -16.73 2.32 27.18
C LEU A 155 -16.01 3.61 27.59
N VAL A 156 -14.70 3.61 27.44
CA VAL A 156 -13.84 4.77 27.69
C VAL A 156 -12.95 4.99 26.48
N ALA A 157 -12.91 6.21 25.97
CA ALA A 157 -12.07 6.64 24.86
C ALA A 157 -11.06 7.70 25.33
N GLY A 158 -9.79 7.45 25.08
CA GLY A 158 -8.68 8.40 25.31
C GLY A 158 -8.30 9.09 24.02
N ALA A 159 -8.46 10.40 24.00
CA ALA A 159 -8.09 11.25 22.88
C ALA A 159 -6.97 12.22 23.26
N LEU A 160 -6.37 12.88 22.28
CA LEU A 160 -5.32 13.87 22.55
C LEU A 160 -5.82 15.04 23.42
N ASP A 161 -7.10 15.37 23.34
CA ASP A 161 -7.69 16.48 24.07
C ASP A 161 -8.43 16.08 25.37
N GLY A 162 -8.61 14.79 25.66
CA GLY A 162 -9.26 14.34 26.90
C GLY A 162 -9.73 12.90 26.91
N VAL A 163 -10.37 12.50 28.01
CA VAL A 163 -11.02 11.19 28.16
C VAL A 163 -12.54 11.37 28.06
N PHE A 164 -13.17 10.47 27.30
CA PHE A 164 -14.62 10.41 27.11
C PHE A 164 -15.15 9.05 27.56
N MET A 165 -16.34 9.05 28.16
CA MET A 165 -17.01 7.84 28.64
C MET A 165 -18.39 7.73 28.01
N SER A 166 -18.72 6.53 27.55
CA SER A 166 -20.06 6.10 27.17
C SER A 166 -20.58 5.11 28.24
N ARG A 167 -21.87 5.16 28.52
CA ARG A 167 -22.58 4.22 29.42
C ARG A 167 -23.73 3.50 28.71
N ASP A 168 -23.84 3.70 27.40
CA ASP A 168 -24.91 3.22 26.53
C ASP A 168 -24.41 2.47 25.31
N SER A 169 -23.26 1.78 25.46
CA SER A 169 -22.64 1.00 24.41
C SER A 169 -22.19 1.84 23.19
N GLY A 170 -21.67 3.04 23.44
CA GLY A 170 -21.12 3.91 22.40
C GLY A 170 -22.16 4.74 21.64
N GLU A 171 -23.42 4.79 22.08
CA GLU A 171 -24.44 5.62 21.43
C GLU A 171 -24.27 7.10 21.75
N SER A 172 -23.77 7.42 22.97
CA SER A 172 -23.41 8.77 23.38
C SER A 172 -22.16 8.80 24.25
N TRP A 173 -21.45 9.92 24.25
CA TRP A 173 -20.21 10.11 24.97
C TRP A 173 -20.25 11.38 25.82
N GLN A 174 -19.70 11.28 27.01
CA GLN A 174 -19.49 12.40 27.91
C GLN A 174 -18.01 12.57 28.20
N ARG A 175 -17.48 13.78 28.08
CA ARG A 175 -16.13 14.10 28.52
C ARG A 175 -16.06 14.00 30.06
N VAL A 176 -15.07 13.27 30.56
CA VAL A 176 -14.84 13.00 31.99
C VAL A 176 -13.49 13.55 32.47
N THR A 177 -12.82 14.36 31.67
CA THR A 177 -11.67 15.18 32.07
C THR A 177 -12.00 16.66 31.93
N PRO A 178 -11.39 17.57 32.74
CA PRO A 178 -11.57 19.00 32.57
C PRO A 178 -11.17 19.47 31.20
N ALA A 179 -11.95 20.32 30.56
CA ALA A 179 -11.63 20.87 29.26
C ALA A 179 -10.45 21.84 29.34
N GLY A 180 -9.44 21.66 28.48
CA GLY A 180 -8.29 22.54 28.42
C GLY A 180 -7.26 22.34 29.55
N ASP A 181 -7.38 21.25 30.33
CA ASP A 181 -6.39 20.91 31.35
C ASP A 181 -5.03 20.63 30.68
N ALA A 182 -3.98 21.21 31.22
CA ALA A 182 -2.64 21.13 30.62
C ALA A 182 -1.96 19.77 30.84
N GLU A 183 -2.38 19.01 31.86
CA GLU A 183 -1.80 17.73 32.26
C GLU A 183 -2.67 16.56 31.84
N LEU A 184 -4.01 16.70 31.90
CA LEU A 184 -5.00 15.67 31.51
C LEU A 184 -5.32 15.74 30.02
N ARG A 185 -4.30 15.52 29.19
CA ARG A 185 -4.36 15.50 27.74
C ARG A 185 -3.34 14.51 27.15
N ASN A 186 -3.37 14.30 25.83
CA ASN A 186 -2.46 13.41 25.10
C ASN A 186 -2.52 11.98 25.62
N PHE A 187 -3.74 11.43 25.71
CA PHE A 187 -3.95 10.06 26.17
C PHE A 187 -3.59 9.06 25.08
N ASP A 188 -2.70 8.13 25.39
CA ASP A 188 -2.19 7.11 24.45
C ASP A 188 -2.62 5.69 24.84
N SER A 189 -2.96 5.47 26.13
CA SER A 189 -3.38 4.17 26.62
C SER A 189 -4.43 4.25 27.72
N LEU A 190 -5.27 3.21 27.80
CA LEU A 190 -6.34 3.09 28.78
C LEU A 190 -6.42 1.66 29.31
N ALA A 191 -6.74 1.52 30.60
CA ALA A 191 -7.16 0.26 31.20
C ALA A 191 -8.29 0.53 32.20
N ILE A 192 -9.25 -0.38 32.27
CA ILE A 192 -10.36 -0.34 33.23
C ILE A 192 -10.18 -1.53 34.20
N ASP A 193 -10.45 -1.28 35.48
CA ASP A 193 -10.46 -2.37 36.46
C ASP A 193 -11.52 -3.42 36.04
N PRO A 194 -11.17 -4.70 35.92
CA PRO A 194 -12.09 -5.72 35.42
C PRO A 194 -13.32 -5.94 36.32
N ARG A 195 -13.29 -5.50 37.57
CA ARG A 195 -14.37 -5.67 38.57
C ARG A 195 -15.19 -4.42 38.84
N ASP A 196 -14.59 -3.23 38.58
CA ASP A 196 -15.22 -1.95 38.84
C ASP A 196 -15.04 -0.97 37.70
N PRO A 197 -16.08 -0.67 36.89
CA PRO A 197 -15.99 0.23 35.77
C PRO A 197 -15.73 1.70 36.11
N GLN A 198 -15.82 2.06 37.43
CA GLN A 198 -15.50 3.39 37.91
C GLN A 198 -13.98 3.62 38.05
N ILE A 199 -13.18 2.52 38.12
CA ILE A 199 -11.73 2.60 38.25
C ILE A 199 -11.10 2.54 36.88
N ILE A 200 -10.52 3.66 36.43
CA ILE A 200 -9.90 3.80 35.14
C ILE A 200 -8.46 4.28 35.31
N TYR A 201 -7.58 3.66 34.56
CA TYR A 201 -6.17 4.04 34.42
C TYR A 201 -5.96 4.62 33.03
N ALA A 202 -5.31 5.77 32.94
CA ALA A 202 -5.05 6.47 31.69
C ALA A 202 -3.59 6.85 31.60
N GLY A 203 -2.92 6.40 30.53
CA GLY A 203 -1.55 6.76 30.19
C GLY A 203 -1.55 7.95 29.25
N THR A 204 -0.73 8.96 29.57
CA THR A 204 -0.56 10.15 28.74
C THR A 204 0.86 10.18 28.16
N PHE A 205 1.17 11.15 27.28
CA PHE A 205 2.54 11.44 26.86
C PHE A 205 3.42 11.89 28.05
N HIS A 206 2.81 12.09 29.23
CA HIS A 206 3.50 12.56 30.42
C HIS A 206 2.91 11.91 31.69
N LEU A 207 3.26 10.64 31.95
CA LEU A 207 2.89 9.89 33.15
C LEU A 207 1.43 9.37 33.20
N PRO A 208 1.14 8.38 34.07
CA PRO A 208 -0.19 7.81 34.18
C PRO A 208 -1.06 8.50 35.23
N TRP A 209 -2.36 8.48 34.96
CA TRP A 209 -3.41 9.02 35.81
C TRP A 209 -4.44 7.94 36.18
N LYS A 210 -5.17 8.17 37.26
CA LYS A 210 -6.22 7.27 37.75
C LYS A 210 -7.44 8.03 38.21
N THR A 211 -8.62 7.48 37.94
CA THR A 211 -9.86 7.83 38.61
C THR A 211 -10.43 6.61 39.33
N ILE A 212 -11.21 6.82 40.38
CA ILE A 212 -11.96 5.79 41.14
C ILE A 212 -13.46 6.08 41.23
N ASP A 213 -13.90 7.10 40.53
CA ASP A 213 -15.27 7.60 40.55
C ASP A 213 -15.82 7.91 39.16
N GLY A 214 -15.32 7.16 38.14
CA GLY A 214 -15.78 7.27 36.77
C GLY A 214 -15.40 8.58 36.10
N GLY A 215 -14.28 9.19 36.52
CA GLY A 215 -13.73 10.39 35.91
C GLY A 215 -14.17 11.70 36.56
N ALA A 216 -14.92 11.66 37.69
CA ALA A 216 -15.26 12.89 38.41
C ALA A 216 -14.00 13.55 39.01
N HIS A 217 -13.06 12.75 39.48
CA HIS A 217 -11.75 13.21 39.96
C HIS A 217 -10.64 12.34 39.39
N TRP A 218 -9.53 12.98 39.01
CA TRP A 218 -8.33 12.33 38.52
C TRP A 218 -7.13 12.60 39.43
N SER A 219 -6.32 11.59 39.66
CA SER A 219 -5.09 11.66 40.46
C SER A 219 -3.91 11.12 39.67
N ALA A 220 -2.80 11.83 39.71
CA ALA A 220 -1.54 11.35 39.17
C ALA A 220 -1.03 10.14 39.97
N ILE A 221 -0.60 9.09 39.31
CA ILE A 221 -0.15 7.83 39.93
C ILE A 221 1.26 7.43 39.46
N HIS A 222 2.23 8.30 39.58
CA HIS A 222 3.58 8.13 39.02
C HIS A 222 4.69 7.81 40.04
N ALA A 223 4.36 7.59 41.32
CA ALA A 223 5.36 7.32 42.33
C ALA A 223 6.22 6.09 41.98
N GLY A 224 7.53 6.29 41.75
CA GLY A 224 8.49 5.26 41.30
C GLY A 224 8.68 5.17 39.80
N MET A 225 7.98 5.95 38.98
CA MET A 225 8.28 6.12 37.55
C MET A 225 9.30 7.23 37.33
N ILE A 226 10.05 7.15 36.24
CA ILE A 226 10.92 8.22 35.79
C ILE A 226 10.03 9.32 35.19
N ASP A 227 10.26 10.55 35.59
CA ASP A 227 9.54 11.72 35.08
C ASP A 227 9.70 11.86 33.56
N ASP A 228 8.71 12.49 32.92
CA ASP A 228 8.66 12.72 31.47
C ASP A 228 8.67 11.44 30.63
N SER A 229 7.78 10.52 30.98
CA SER A 229 7.65 9.23 30.28
C SER A 229 6.26 9.07 29.66
N ASP A 230 6.20 8.97 28.32
CA ASP A 230 5.00 8.54 27.59
C ASP A 230 4.58 7.14 28.06
N VAL A 231 3.30 6.96 28.41
CA VAL A 231 2.74 5.66 28.80
C VAL A 231 1.96 5.05 27.64
N LEU A 232 2.65 4.20 26.88
CA LEU A 232 2.19 3.65 25.60
C LEU A 232 1.18 2.51 25.75
N SER A 233 1.23 1.76 26.86
CA SER A 233 0.31 0.65 27.12
C SER A 233 0.10 0.45 28.61
N LEU A 234 -1.15 0.16 29.00
CA LEU A 234 -1.56 -0.21 30.35
C LEU A 234 -2.31 -1.53 30.31
N VAL A 235 -2.01 -2.43 31.26
CA VAL A 235 -2.67 -3.73 31.41
C VAL A 235 -2.99 -3.98 32.88
N THR A 236 -4.26 -4.21 33.16
CA THR A 236 -4.73 -4.69 34.49
C THR A 236 -4.79 -6.21 34.50
N ASP A 237 -4.29 -6.81 35.56
CA ASP A 237 -4.38 -8.26 35.76
C ASP A 237 -5.82 -8.64 36.10
N GLN A 238 -6.37 -9.62 35.37
CA GLN A 238 -7.75 -10.06 35.50
C GLN A 238 -8.05 -10.74 36.84
N GLU A 239 -7.07 -11.47 37.40
CA GLU A 239 -7.21 -12.18 38.66
C GLU A 239 -6.90 -11.27 39.86
N ASN A 240 -5.92 -10.36 39.70
CA ASN A 240 -5.52 -9.40 40.72
C ASN A 240 -5.51 -7.97 40.17
N PRO A 241 -6.65 -7.26 40.16
CA PRO A 241 -6.76 -5.91 39.59
C PRO A 241 -5.86 -4.85 40.22
N ARG A 242 -5.28 -5.13 41.40
CA ARG A 242 -4.27 -4.25 42.01
C ARG A 242 -2.89 -4.37 41.34
N ARG A 243 -2.66 -5.45 40.59
CA ARG A 243 -1.46 -5.64 39.77
C ARG A 243 -1.68 -5.04 38.40
N ILE A 244 -0.83 -4.07 38.04
CA ILE A 244 -0.93 -3.34 36.79
C ILE A 244 0.47 -3.31 36.16
N PHE A 245 0.52 -3.46 34.83
CA PHE A 245 1.72 -3.26 34.04
C PHE A 245 1.55 -2.03 33.16
N ALA A 246 2.61 -1.22 33.07
CA ALA A 246 2.68 -0.05 32.22
C ALA A 246 3.95 -0.13 31.36
N SER A 247 3.82 0.10 30.05
CA SER A 247 4.99 0.43 29.24
C SER A 247 5.13 1.92 29.11
N ALA A 248 6.33 2.42 29.34
CA ALA A 248 6.67 3.81 29.18
C ALA A 248 7.94 3.96 28.34
N CYS A 249 8.21 5.16 27.80
CA CYS A 249 9.46 5.43 27.10
C CYS A 249 10.71 5.13 27.93
N SER A 250 10.57 5.17 29.26
CA SER A 250 11.65 4.86 30.21
C SER A 250 11.80 3.38 30.54
N GLY A 251 10.86 2.49 30.14
CA GLY A 251 10.88 1.05 30.38
C GLY A 251 9.49 0.49 30.72
N ILE A 252 9.48 -0.77 31.17
CA ILE A 252 8.26 -1.42 31.67
C ILE A 252 8.22 -1.32 33.19
N TYR A 253 7.04 -1.04 33.73
CA TYR A 253 6.79 -0.87 35.16
C TYR A 253 5.66 -1.81 35.61
N ARG A 254 5.74 -2.22 36.87
CA ARG A 254 4.71 -2.99 37.58
C ARG A 254 4.27 -2.24 38.81
N SER A 255 2.97 -2.17 39.06
CA SER A 255 2.40 -1.78 40.35
C SER A 255 1.66 -2.99 40.94
N ASN A 256 1.80 -3.24 42.24
CA ASN A 256 1.08 -4.28 42.98
C ASN A 256 0.03 -3.68 43.91
N ASN A 257 -0.18 -2.37 43.89
CA ASN A 257 -1.07 -1.66 44.79
C ASN A 257 -2.06 -0.70 44.08
N GLY A 258 -2.40 -1.02 42.80
CA GLY A 258 -3.39 -0.26 42.04
C GLY A 258 -2.87 1.11 41.57
N GLY A 259 -1.59 1.22 41.23
CA GLY A 259 -0.96 2.44 40.76
C GLY A 259 -0.35 3.31 41.87
N GLY A 260 -0.51 2.94 43.16
CA GLY A 260 0.02 3.74 44.26
C GLY A 260 1.55 3.83 44.32
N ALA A 261 2.24 2.84 43.77
CA ALA A 261 3.71 2.86 43.55
C ALA A 261 4.07 1.92 42.41
N TRP A 262 5.11 2.28 41.68
CA TRP A 262 5.62 1.53 40.53
C TRP A 262 7.05 1.07 40.73
N GLU A 263 7.33 -0.15 40.31
CA GLU A 263 8.64 -0.75 40.26
C GLU A 263 9.04 -0.93 38.79
N LYS A 264 10.19 -0.41 38.41
CA LYS A 264 10.74 -0.62 37.06
C LYS A 264 11.22 -2.06 36.92
N LEU A 265 10.78 -2.73 35.86
CA LEU A 265 11.20 -4.07 35.51
C LEU A 265 12.44 -3.98 34.61
N GLU A 266 13.45 -4.78 34.93
CA GLU A 266 14.70 -4.81 34.16
C GLU A 266 14.68 -5.94 33.11
N GLY A 267 15.60 -5.88 32.11
CA GLY A 267 15.81 -6.95 31.13
C GLY A 267 15.51 -6.57 29.69
N ILE A 268 14.72 -5.52 29.43
CA ILE A 268 14.55 -4.95 28.09
C ILE A 268 15.54 -3.79 27.94
N PRO A 269 16.45 -3.81 26.93
CA PRO A 269 17.47 -2.78 26.77
C PRO A 269 16.88 -1.43 26.36
N TYR A 270 17.63 -0.38 26.62
CA TYR A 270 17.20 1.01 26.34
C TYR A 270 16.75 1.24 24.87
N SER A 271 17.40 0.61 23.91
CA SER A 271 17.08 0.73 22.49
C SER A 271 15.69 0.15 22.13
N ALA A 272 15.22 -0.87 22.89
CA ALA A 272 13.95 -1.55 22.67
C ALA A 272 12.83 -1.09 23.63
N ARG A 273 12.99 0.04 24.34
CA ARG A 273 12.04 0.48 25.37
C ARG A 273 10.70 0.97 24.84
N ARG A 274 10.65 1.47 23.61
CA ARG A 274 9.40 1.88 23.02
C ARG A 274 8.53 0.65 22.76
N THR A 275 7.59 0.41 23.66
CA THR A 275 6.75 -0.79 23.75
C THR A 275 5.29 -0.40 23.52
N PRO A 276 4.82 -0.37 22.25
CA PRO A 276 3.43 -0.02 21.93
C PRO A 276 2.39 -0.92 22.59
N VAL A 277 2.73 -2.18 22.85
CA VAL A 277 1.77 -3.13 23.39
C VAL A 277 2.39 -4.08 24.40
N ILE A 278 1.73 -4.21 25.57
CA ILE A 278 1.93 -5.31 26.51
C ILE A 278 0.64 -6.12 26.54
N ARG A 279 0.77 -7.46 26.63
CA ARG A 279 -0.34 -8.38 26.88
C ARG A 279 0.08 -9.42 27.91
N GLN A 280 -0.83 -9.71 28.81
CA GLN A 280 -0.74 -10.82 29.77
C GLN A 280 -1.48 -12.04 29.21
N ASP A 281 -0.91 -13.21 29.38
CA ASP A 281 -1.60 -14.46 29.07
C ASP A 281 -2.67 -14.70 30.15
N ALA A 282 -3.95 -14.71 29.74
CA ALA A 282 -5.06 -14.85 30.68
C ALA A 282 -5.10 -16.22 31.37
N ALA A 283 -4.57 -17.27 30.71
CA ALA A 283 -4.50 -18.60 31.27
C ALA A 283 -3.29 -18.80 32.22
N ARG A 284 -2.25 -17.96 32.03
CA ARG A 284 -0.98 -18.01 32.77
C ARG A 284 -0.50 -16.61 33.11
N PRO A 285 -1.02 -16.00 34.19
CA PRO A 285 -0.79 -14.57 34.49
C PRO A 285 0.67 -14.17 34.74
N GLU A 286 1.56 -15.12 34.98
CA GLU A 286 3.01 -14.91 35.08
C GLU A 286 3.67 -14.70 33.70
N ILE A 287 2.99 -15.09 32.62
CA ILE A 287 3.48 -14.89 31.26
C ILE A 287 2.97 -13.56 30.70
N LEU A 288 3.92 -12.70 30.31
CA LEU A 288 3.62 -11.49 29.58
C LEU A 288 4.45 -11.43 28.30
N TYR A 289 3.87 -10.73 27.33
CA TYR A 289 4.53 -10.42 26.08
C TYR A 289 4.58 -8.89 25.93
N ALA A 290 5.73 -8.40 25.48
CA ALA A 290 5.96 -6.99 25.20
C ALA A 290 6.37 -6.82 23.72
N GLY A 291 5.47 -6.26 22.91
CA GLY A 291 5.72 -5.91 21.52
C GLY A 291 6.42 -4.56 21.46
N THR A 292 7.62 -4.53 20.93
CA THR A 292 8.48 -3.33 20.88
C THR A 292 8.82 -2.93 19.45
N THR A 293 9.47 -1.80 19.28
CA THR A 293 10.06 -1.39 17.99
C THR A 293 11.32 -2.20 17.62
N GLU A 294 11.77 -3.10 18.49
CA GLU A 294 12.92 -3.99 18.28
C GLU A 294 12.60 -5.45 18.65
N GLY A 295 11.43 -5.93 18.22
CA GLY A 295 11.01 -7.31 18.38
C GLY A 295 10.05 -7.58 19.55
N LEU A 296 9.72 -8.85 19.72
CA LEU A 296 8.87 -9.38 20.77
C LEU A 296 9.71 -9.88 21.93
N TRP A 297 9.34 -9.46 23.12
CA TRP A 297 9.92 -9.92 24.38
C TRP A 297 8.90 -10.72 25.18
N LYS A 298 9.35 -11.76 25.87
CA LYS A 298 8.53 -12.63 26.73
C LYS A 298 9.15 -12.74 28.11
N THR A 299 8.31 -12.71 29.13
CA THR A 299 8.63 -13.11 30.50
C THR A 299 7.75 -14.31 30.89
N THR A 300 8.24 -15.16 31.79
CA THR A 300 7.51 -16.29 32.37
C THR A 300 7.50 -16.24 33.91
N ASP A 301 7.93 -15.14 34.49
CA ASP A 301 8.12 -14.89 35.92
C ASP A 301 7.50 -13.56 36.39
N GLY A 302 6.44 -13.10 35.70
CA GLY A 302 5.73 -11.88 36.07
C GLY A 302 6.55 -10.59 35.84
N GLY A 303 7.53 -10.66 34.91
CA GLY A 303 8.35 -9.53 34.53
C GLY A 303 9.70 -9.43 35.26
N ALA A 304 10.06 -10.39 36.11
CA ALA A 304 11.36 -10.38 36.78
C ALA A 304 12.53 -10.58 35.79
N SER A 305 12.31 -11.32 34.72
CA SER A 305 13.25 -11.46 33.62
C SER A 305 12.56 -11.42 32.25
N TRP A 306 13.25 -10.87 31.24
CA TRP A 306 12.73 -10.75 29.88
C TRP A 306 13.71 -11.34 28.86
N ARG A 307 13.17 -12.07 27.90
CA ARG A 307 13.93 -12.61 26.77
C ARG A 307 13.27 -12.20 25.45
N ARG A 308 14.08 -11.71 24.50
CA ARG A 308 13.61 -11.47 23.15
C ARG A 308 13.41 -12.82 22.44
N ILE A 309 12.25 -13.01 21.82
CA ILE A 309 11.82 -14.26 21.17
C ILE A 309 11.52 -14.07 19.68
N SER A 310 11.87 -12.93 19.11
CA SER A 310 11.71 -12.65 17.68
C SER A 310 12.93 -11.91 17.10
N PRO A 311 13.05 -11.78 15.76
CA PRO A 311 14.00 -10.87 15.12
C PRO A 311 13.87 -9.43 15.65
N ARG A 312 15.03 -8.75 15.73
CA ARG A 312 15.09 -7.34 16.17
C ARG A 312 14.39 -6.38 15.20
N SER A 313 14.34 -6.73 13.92
CA SER A 313 13.75 -5.89 12.88
C SER A 313 12.23 -5.80 12.92
N TRP A 314 11.55 -6.61 13.73
CA TRP A 314 10.09 -6.56 13.83
C TRP A 314 9.64 -5.40 14.69
N VAL A 315 8.79 -4.53 14.12
CA VAL A 315 8.06 -3.49 14.84
C VAL A 315 6.65 -4.01 15.11
N ILE A 316 6.30 -4.18 16.38
CA ILE A 316 5.04 -4.79 16.79
C ILE A 316 4.11 -3.71 17.33
N ASN A 317 2.99 -3.48 16.65
CA ASN A 317 2.02 -2.45 16.98
C ASN A 317 0.87 -2.97 17.84
N SER A 318 0.46 -4.22 17.61
CA SER A 318 -0.70 -4.83 18.28
C SER A 318 -0.50 -6.31 18.50
N MET A 319 -1.27 -6.90 19.43
CA MET A 319 -1.13 -8.30 19.81
C MET A 319 -2.44 -8.86 20.34
N VAL A 320 -2.76 -10.09 19.95
CA VAL A 320 -3.82 -10.92 20.53
C VAL A 320 -3.20 -12.22 21.06
N ILE A 321 -3.60 -12.63 22.25
CA ILE A 321 -3.23 -13.92 22.84
C ILE A 321 -4.51 -14.73 22.96
N LEU A 322 -4.53 -15.89 22.30
CA LEU A 322 -5.64 -16.82 22.35
C LEU A 322 -5.24 -18.05 23.21
N PRO A 323 -6.17 -18.61 24.00
CA PRO A 323 -5.89 -19.84 24.74
C PRO A 323 -5.46 -20.96 23.79
N GLY A 324 -4.48 -21.75 24.23
CA GLY A 324 -4.07 -22.96 23.51
C GLY A 324 -5.10 -24.08 23.65
N ASP A 325 -5.13 -24.99 22.70
CA ASP A 325 -6.00 -26.14 22.72
C ASP A 325 -5.67 -27.06 23.88
N SER A 326 -6.69 -27.50 24.64
CA SER A 326 -6.59 -28.49 25.73
C SER A 326 -5.51 -28.19 26.78
N GLY A 327 -5.22 -26.92 27.06
CA GLY A 327 -4.20 -26.51 28.03
C GLY A 327 -2.77 -26.48 27.48
N GLY A 328 -2.62 -26.48 26.16
CA GLY A 328 -1.36 -26.25 25.46
C GLY A 328 -0.85 -24.82 25.60
N GLU A 329 0.24 -24.51 24.90
CA GLU A 329 0.77 -23.14 24.81
C GLU A 329 -0.23 -22.20 24.14
N SER A 330 -0.30 -20.95 24.59
CA SER A 330 -1.19 -19.95 24.01
C SER A 330 -0.72 -19.58 22.60
N ARG A 331 -1.68 -19.37 21.72
CA ARG A 331 -1.43 -18.83 20.38
C ARG A 331 -1.21 -17.33 20.49
N VAL A 332 -0.12 -16.84 19.92
CA VAL A 332 0.24 -15.41 19.92
C VAL A 332 0.13 -14.86 18.50
N LEU A 333 -0.74 -13.88 18.30
CA LEU A 333 -0.92 -13.18 17.05
C LEU A 333 -0.34 -11.77 17.17
N LEU A 334 0.48 -11.37 16.22
CA LEU A 334 1.17 -10.08 16.19
C LEU A 334 0.70 -9.28 14.99
N GLY A 335 0.26 -8.06 15.20
CA GLY A 335 0.12 -7.05 14.16
C GLY A 335 1.41 -6.24 14.05
N THR A 336 2.04 -6.26 12.89
CA THR A 336 3.35 -5.67 12.67
C THR A 336 3.30 -4.51 11.67
N GLU A 337 4.32 -3.65 11.68
CA GLU A 337 4.38 -2.50 10.76
C GLU A 337 4.67 -2.92 9.31
N GLN A 338 5.39 -4.03 9.10
CA GLN A 338 5.88 -4.39 7.76
C GLN A 338 5.56 -5.81 7.34
N HIS A 339 5.39 -6.74 8.30
CA HIS A 339 5.26 -8.16 8.02
C HIS A 339 3.80 -8.64 8.02
N GLY A 340 2.83 -7.71 8.16
CA GLY A 340 1.42 -8.06 8.31
C GLY A 340 1.13 -8.74 9.65
N VAL A 341 0.36 -9.81 9.60
CA VAL A 341 0.03 -10.65 10.76
C VAL A 341 1.00 -11.81 10.85
N LEU A 342 1.61 -11.99 12.01
CA LEU A 342 2.47 -13.12 12.34
C LEU A 342 1.83 -13.92 13.47
N ALA A 343 1.88 -15.23 13.40
CA ALA A 343 1.34 -16.14 14.42
C ALA A 343 2.39 -17.09 14.98
N SER A 344 2.24 -17.41 16.25
CA SER A 344 2.94 -18.48 16.93
C SER A 344 1.91 -19.38 17.61
N ASP A 345 2.00 -20.68 17.37
CA ASP A 345 1.15 -21.71 17.98
C ASP A 345 1.82 -22.40 19.19
N ASP A 346 3.04 -21.99 19.51
CA ASP A 346 3.92 -22.59 20.52
C ASP A 346 4.39 -21.58 21.59
N GLY A 347 3.55 -20.57 21.86
CA GLY A 347 3.82 -19.56 22.88
C GLY A 347 5.01 -18.66 22.57
N GLY A 348 5.36 -18.50 21.29
CA GLY A 348 6.42 -17.61 20.81
C GLY A 348 7.76 -18.31 20.56
N ALA A 349 7.81 -19.64 20.46
CA ALA A 349 9.04 -20.36 20.13
C ALA A 349 9.33 -20.29 18.61
N SER A 350 8.28 -20.33 17.79
CA SER A 350 8.37 -20.12 16.33
C SER A 350 7.25 -19.23 15.83
N PHE A 351 7.44 -18.60 14.65
CA PHE A 351 6.46 -17.72 14.03
C PHE A 351 6.33 -18.01 12.53
N HIS A 352 5.10 -17.84 12.03
CA HIS A 352 4.78 -17.92 10.61
C HIS A 352 3.83 -16.78 10.22
N ALA A 353 3.82 -16.41 8.94
CA ALA A 353 2.94 -15.35 8.44
C ALA A 353 1.50 -15.87 8.20
N LEU A 354 0.51 -15.05 8.53
CA LEU A 354 -0.91 -15.26 8.27
C LEU A 354 -1.45 -14.07 7.47
N ASN A 355 -1.06 -13.95 6.20
CA ASN A 355 -1.35 -12.78 5.37
C ASN A 355 -2.21 -13.11 4.14
N GLU A 356 -2.67 -14.35 3.96
CA GLU A 356 -3.51 -14.68 2.80
C GLU A 356 -4.77 -13.79 2.82
N GLY A 357 -5.13 -13.23 1.66
CA GLY A 357 -6.23 -12.26 1.57
C GLY A 357 -5.90 -10.83 2.04
N PHE A 358 -4.95 -10.64 2.94
CA PHE A 358 -4.49 -9.32 3.38
C PHE A 358 -3.40 -8.77 2.47
N ARG A 359 -3.69 -7.69 1.75
CA ARG A 359 -2.79 -7.03 0.80
C ARG A 359 -2.84 -5.53 1.05
N HIS A 360 -1.83 -5.02 1.75
CA HIS A 360 -1.79 -3.62 2.17
C HIS A 360 -0.38 -3.01 2.03
N TYR A 361 0.28 -3.31 0.89
CA TYR A 361 1.53 -2.65 0.52
C TYR A 361 1.29 -1.55 -0.50
N ARG A 362 2.06 -0.48 -0.38
CA ARG A 362 2.15 0.57 -1.39
C ARG A 362 3.15 0.18 -2.47
N ILE A 363 2.71 0.16 -3.72
CA ILE A 363 3.55 -0.15 -4.88
C ILE A 363 4.04 1.16 -5.49
N VAL A 364 5.31 1.49 -5.31
CA VAL A 364 5.88 2.75 -5.81
C VAL A 364 6.50 2.63 -7.20
N SER A 365 6.85 1.42 -7.62
CA SER A 365 7.32 1.16 -8.98
C SER A 365 7.01 -0.28 -9.37
N LEU A 366 6.74 -0.49 -10.65
CA LEU A 366 6.33 -1.76 -11.21
C LEU A 366 6.96 -1.94 -12.58
N ALA A 367 7.47 -3.13 -12.85
CA ALA A 367 7.89 -3.56 -14.18
C ALA A 367 7.38 -4.97 -14.45
N VAL A 368 6.93 -5.23 -15.68
CA VAL A 368 6.45 -6.54 -16.14
C VAL A 368 7.34 -6.98 -17.32
N ASP A 369 7.69 -8.26 -17.36
CA ASP A 369 8.50 -8.81 -18.46
C ASP A 369 7.68 -8.74 -19.77
N GLY A 370 8.24 -8.07 -20.78
CA GLY A 370 7.55 -7.88 -22.06
C GLY A 370 7.34 -9.18 -22.86
N GLN A 371 8.01 -10.26 -22.50
CA GLN A 371 7.91 -11.57 -23.17
C GLN A 371 7.11 -12.58 -22.34
N ASP A 372 7.09 -12.42 -21.02
CA ASP A 372 6.37 -13.32 -20.11
C ASP A 372 5.56 -12.50 -19.08
N PRO A 373 4.24 -12.35 -19.29
CA PRO A 373 3.39 -11.55 -18.41
C PRO A 373 3.18 -12.15 -17.00
N GLU A 374 3.57 -13.40 -16.76
CA GLU A 374 3.56 -13.99 -15.42
C GLU A 374 4.73 -13.50 -14.56
N ARG A 375 5.73 -12.85 -15.18
CA ARG A 375 6.92 -12.32 -14.53
C ARG A 375 6.81 -10.82 -14.32
N ALA A 376 6.80 -10.41 -13.06
CA ALA A 376 6.76 -9.01 -12.67
C ALA A 376 7.72 -8.73 -11.52
N ALA A 377 8.17 -7.48 -11.41
CA ALA A 377 8.94 -7.00 -10.28
C ALA A 377 8.34 -5.70 -9.77
N ALA A 378 8.33 -5.52 -8.46
CA ALA A 378 7.73 -4.37 -7.80
C ALA A 378 8.62 -3.82 -6.69
N ILE A 379 8.57 -2.50 -6.51
CA ILE A 379 9.13 -1.83 -5.35
C ILE A 379 7.98 -1.53 -4.39
N LEU A 380 8.11 -2.01 -3.17
CA LEU A 380 7.19 -1.84 -2.08
C LEU A 380 7.70 -0.77 -1.12
N GLU A 381 6.83 0.09 -0.66
CA GLU A 381 7.12 1.00 0.45
C GLU A 381 6.74 0.34 1.77
N ASN A 382 7.58 0.50 2.78
CA ASN A 382 7.38 -0.04 4.14
C ASN A 382 7.18 -1.58 4.18
N ALA A 383 7.90 -2.31 3.33
CA ALA A 383 7.95 -3.76 3.35
C ALA A 383 9.30 -4.27 3.89
N PRO A 384 9.36 -5.49 4.46
CA PRO A 384 10.63 -6.07 4.91
C PRO A 384 11.62 -6.24 3.76
N ASP A 385 11.10 -6.61 2.60
CA ASP A 385 11.82 -6.67 1.34
C ASP A 385 11.22 -5.64 0.39
N ALA A 386 11.89 -4.50 0.26
CA ALA A 386 11.40 -3.40 -0.57
C ALA A 386 11.34 -3.74 -2.06
N LEU A 387 12.17 -4.65 -2.54
CA LEU A 387 12.23 -5.08 -3.93
C LEU A 387 11.92 -6.56 -4.06
N VAL A 388 10.80 -6.87 -4.71
CA VAL A 388 10.27 -8.24 -4.86
C VAL A 388 9.94 -8.56 -6.30
N ARG A 389 9.90 -9.85 -6.63
CA ARG A 389 9.46 -10.36 -7.94
C ARG A 389 8.52 -11.54 -7.80
N THR A 390 7.70 -11.72 -8.82
CA THR A 390 6.93 -12.94 -9.07
C THR A 390 7.36 -13.57 -10.41
N GLU A 391 7.21 -14.89 -10.51
CA GLU A 391 7.43 -15.65 -11.75
C GLU A 391 6.20 -16.52 -12.09
N ASP A 392 5.12 -16.36 -11.35
CA ASP A 392 3.91 -17.19 -11.42
C ASP A 392 2.60 -16.36 -11.41
N GLY A 393 2.65 -15.13 -11.91
CA GLY A 393 1.50 -14.26 -12.00
C GLY A 393 1.02 -13.72 -10.65
N GLY A 394 1.94 -13.59 -9.69
CA GLY A 394 1.65 -13.01 -8.38
C GLY A 394 1.13 -13.98 -7.33
N ARG A 395 1.12 -15.30 -7.61
CA ARG A 395 0.77 -16.32 -6.62
C ARG A 395 1.83 -16.42 -5.52
N SER A 396 3.08 -16.22 -5.88
CA SER A 396 4.18 -16.11 -4.94
C SER A 396 5.10 -14.94 -5.27
N TRP A 397 5.73 -14.39 -4.24
CA TRP A 397 6.66 -13.28 -4.35
C TRP A 397 7.96 -13.59 -3.60
N ALA A 398 9.08 -13.29 -4.23
CA ALA A 398 10.40 -13.52 -3.66
C ALA A 398 11.23 -12.23 -3.63
N PRO A 399 12.04 -12.02 -2.59
CA PRO A 399 13.01 -10.93 -2.55
C PRO A 399 13.99 -10.99 -3.73
N MET A 400 14.39 -9.81 -4.22
CA MET A 400 15.41 -9.73 -5.28
C MET A 400 16.43 -8.61 -5.04
N SER A 401 16.79 -8.34 -3.79
CA SER A 401 17.74 -7.28 -3.40
C SER A 401 19.21 -7.70 -3.37
N ALA A 402 19.52 -8.98 -3.60
CA ALA A 402 20.89 -9.50 -3.55
C ALA A 402 21.83 -8.79 -4.56
N GLY A 403 22.99 -8.32 -4.08
CA GLY A 403 23.98 -7.59 -4.88
C GLY A 403 23.75 -6.09 -4.99
N LEU A 404 22.78 -5.53 -4.26
CA LEU A 404 22.59 -4.08 -4.13
C LEU A 404 23.38 -3.49 -2.94
N ASP A 405 23.97 -4.34 -2.09
CA ASP A 405 24.83 -3.96 -0.97
C ASP A 405 24.20 -2.92 -0.03
N GLY A 406 22.87 -2.97 0.13
CA GLY A 406 22.08 -2.06 0.94
C GLY A 406 21.62 -0.79 0.23
N ASP A 407 21.95 -0.62 -1.05
CA ASP A 407 21.43 0.52 -1.82
C ASP A 407 19.94 0.31 -2.17
N ALA A 408 19.16 1.36 -1.99
CA ALA A 408 17.74 1.33 -2.30
C ALA A 408 17.49 1.52 -3.80
N VAL A 409 16.46 0.86 -4.32
CA VAL A 409 16.01 1.04 -5.71
C VAL A 409 14.90 2.08 -5.74
N ARG A 410 15.07 3.11 -6.56
CA ARG A 410 14.05 4.16 -6.80
C ARG A 410 13.01 3.75 -7.83
N GLN A 411 13.48 3.09 -8.89
CA GLN A 411 12.62 2.68 -9.99
C GLN A 411 13.14 1.41 -10.62
N ILE A 412 12.21 0.54 -11.03
CA ILE A 412 12.51 -0.70 -11.75
C ILE A 412 12.01 -0.59 -13.19
N PHE A 413 12.75 -1.19 -14.12
CA PHE A 413 12.44 -1.20 -15.54
C PHE A 413 12.57 -2.61 -16.12
N SER A 414 11.74 -2.91 -17.10
CA SER A 414 11.84 -4.11 -17.93
C SER A 414 12.48 -3.75 -19.28
N SER A 415 13.45 -4.54 -19.70
CA SER A 415 14.06 -4.45 -21.02
C SER A 415 14.03 -5.81 -21.72
N PRO A 416 14.30 -5.89 -23.03
CA PRO A 416 14.47 -7.17 -23.73
C PRO A 416 15.57 -8.06 -23.15
N MET A 417 16.44 -7.49 -22.32
CA MET A 417 17.57 -8.17 -21.69
C MET A 417 17.34 -8.45 -20.19
N GLY A 418 16.11 -8.29 -19.68
CA GLY A 418 15.72 -8.48 -18.27
C GLY A 418 15.59 -7.17 -17.48
N TRP A 419 15.68 -7.27 -16.16
CA TRP A 419 15.38 -6.18 -15.22
C TRP A 419 16.54 -5.19 -15.06
N TRP A 420 16.18 -3.91 -14.93
CA TRP A 420 17.09 -2.81 -14.64
C TRP A 420 16.56 -2.01 -13.44
N ALA A 421 17.45 -1.48 -12.65
CA ALA A 421 17.14 -0.66 -11.48
C ALA A 421 17.87 0.66 -11.52
N ALA A 422 17.16 1.76 -11.26
CA ALA A 422 17.74 3.05 -10.91
C ALA A 422 17.93 3.10 -9.39
N LEU A 423 19.16 3.41 -8.96
CA LEU A 423 19.57 3.34 -7.57
C LEU A 423 19.38 4.68 -6.85
N ALA A 424 19.10 4.64 -5.55
CA ALA A 424 18.91 5.83 -4.74
C ALA A 424 20.21 6.63 -4.55
N SER A 425 21.34 5.94 -4.47
CA SER A 425 22.68 6.55 -4.46
C SER A 425 23.13 7.12 -5.81
N GLY A 426 22.31 6.89 -6.84
CA GLY A 426 22.61 7.18 -8.24
C GLY A 426 23.20 5.98 -8.99
N GLY A 427 23.02 6.00 -10.30
CA GLY A 427 23.50 4.93 -11.19
C GLY A 427 22.44 3.89 -11.52
N LEU A 428 22.91 2.86 -12.20
CA LEU A 428 22.10 1.75 -12.71
C LEU A 428 22.65 0.42 -12.24
N ALA A 429 21.75 -0.52 -11.99
CA ALA A 429 22.06 -1.92 -11.82
C ALA A 429 21.25 -2.78 -12.81
N ARG A 430 21.82 -3.87 -13.26
CA ARG A 430 21.17 -4.88 -14.09
C ARG A 430 21.06 -6.18 -13.33
N PHE A 431 19.91 -6.83 -13.40
CA PHE A 431 19.67 -8.12 -12.76
C PHE A 431 20.25 -9.27 -13.59
N ASP A 432 21.09 -10.10 -12.97
CA ASP A 432 21.60 -11.36 -13.51
C ASP A 432 20.68 -12.50 -13.04
N ALA A 433 19.75 -12.91 -13.88
CA ALA A 433 18.79 -13.96 -13.56
C ALA A 433 19.43 -15.33 -13.25
N GLN A 434 20.59 -15.64 -13.85
CA GLN A 434 21.28 -16.92 -13.62
C GLN A 434 21.92 -16.98 -12.22
N ARG A 435 22.37 -15.82 -11.71
CA ARG A 435 22.98 -15.71 -10.39
C ARG A 435 22.04 -15.21 -9.32
N ASN A 436 20.83 -14.79 -9.72
CA ASN A 436 19.83 -14.17 -8.85
C ASN A 436 20.39 -12.97 -8.08
N THR A 437 21.12 -12.08 -8.76
CA THR A 437 21.80 -10.95 -8.13
C THR A 437 21.87 -9.74 -9.06
N TRP A 438 21.90 -8.55 -8.48
CA TRP A 438 22.13 -7.31 -9.20
C TRP A 438 23.61 -7.07 -9.44
N ARG A 439 23.92 -6.37 -10.52
CA ARG A 439 25.26 -5.91 -10.87
C ARG A 439 25.20 -4.46 -11.27
N HIS A 440 26.05 -3.64 -10.65
CA HIS A 440 26.23 -2.24 -11.02
C HIS A 440 26.74 -2.10 -12.44
N VAL A 441 26.26 -1.09 -13.14
CA VAL A 441 26.63 -0.77 -14.52
C VAL A 441 27.63 0.38 -14.52
N GLY A 442 28.67 0.28 -15.37
CA GLY A 442 29.69 1.30 -15.52
C GLY A 442 29.41 2.28 -16.65
N VAL A 443 29.96 3.47 -16.54
CA VAL A 443 30.02 4.48 -17.63
C VAL A 443 31.43 4.50 -18.19
N VAL A 444 31.54 4.53 -19.53
CA VAL A 444 32.83 4.73 -20.22
C VAL A 444 32.99 6.22 -20.48
N SER A 445 34.05 6.84 -19.92
CA SER A 445 34.43 8.19 -20.28
C SER A 445 35.11 8.20 -21.65
N GLU A 446 34.74 9.11 -22.55
CA GLU A 446 35.54 9.33 -23.75
C GLU A 446 36.95 9.83 -23.36
N PRO A 447 38.02 9.40 -24.03
CA PRO A 447 39.33 9.94 -23.78
C PRO A 447 39.32 11.45 -24.04
N SER A 448 39.70 12.22 -23.02
CA SER A 448 39.75 13.68 -23.12
C SER A 448 40.63 14.09 -24.32
N SER A 449 40.15 15.03 -25.13
CA SER A 449 40.88 15.54 -26.31
C SER A 449 42.27 16.12 -25.98
N SER A 450 42.63 16.33 -24.73
CA SER A 450 43.96 16.70 -24.24
C SER A 450 44.98 15.57 -24.29
N ALA A 451 44.55 14.30 -24.38
CA ALA A 451 45.46 13.13 -24.49
C ALA A 451 45.91 12.83 -25.90
N LEU A 452 45.32 13.48 -26.93
CA LEU A 452 45.68 13.27 -28.34
C LEU A 452 46.96 14.03 -28.79
N ASN A 453 47.56 14.84 -27.94
CA ASN A 453 48.77 15.64 -28.26
C ASN A 453 50.09 15.11 -27.74
N SER A 454 50.12 13.96 -27.11
CA SER A 454 51.38 13.29 -26.78
C SER A 454 51.57 12.05 -27.66
N ALA A 455 52.31 12.25 -28.71
CA ALA A 455 52.71 11.21 -29.67
C ALA A 455 53.48 10.08 -28.97
N GLY A 456 53.09 8.85 -29.18
CA GLY A 456 53.93 7.68 -29.14
C GLY A 456 53.73 6.75 -27.94
N ASP A 457 52.54 6.15 -27.82
CA ASP A 457 52.47 4.76 -27.39
C ASP A 457 51.11 4.15 -27.80
N SER A 458 51.20 2.97 -28.40
CA SER A 458 50.07 2.18 -28.84
C SER A 458 49.33 1.57 -27.64
N ALA A 459 48.59 2.39 -26.91
CA ALA A 459 47.66 1.94 -25.90
C ALA A 459 46.27 1.85 -26.51
N SER A 460 45.69 0.68 -26.49
CA SER A 460 44.32 0.37 -26.83
C SER A 460 43.37 1.44 -26.26
N GLY A 461 42.73 2.26 -27.11
CA GLY A 461 41.80 3.32 -26.77
C GLY A 461 40.49 2.80 -26.18
N ARG A 462 40.56 2.11 -25.06
CA ARG A 462 39.40 1.84 -24.19
C ARG A 462 39.36 2.95 -23.17
N GLY A 463 38.37 3.84 -23.26
CA GLY A 463 38.10 4.83 -22.22
C GLY A 463 38.00 4.15 -20.86
N GLU A 464 38.36 4.91 -19.80
CA GLU A 464 38.33 4.42 -18.44
C GLU A 464 36.88 4.22 -18.01
N ILE A 465 36.57 3.04 -17.43
CA ILE A 465 35.21 2.73 -16.95
C ILE A 465 35.06 3.29 -15.55
N HIS A 466 34.17 4.26 -15.39
CA HIS A 466 33.82 4.82 -14.09
C HIS A 466 32.44 4.29 -13.64
N ALA A 467 32.16 4.32 -12.35
CA ALA A 467 30.85 4.00 -11.83
C ALA A 467 29.81 5.04 -12.32
N PHE A 468 28.68 4.58 -12.86
CA PHE A 468 27.54 5.43 -13.21
C PHE A 468 26.91 5.95 -11.93
N ARG A 469 27.04 7.24 -11.61
CA ARG A 469 26.62 7.83 -10.33
C ARG A 469 25.49 8.84 -10.46
N ALA A 470 25.06 9.18 -11.68
CA ALA A 470 23.97 10.11 -11.88
C ALA A 470 22.63 9.50 -11.43
N ALA A 471 21.78 10.29 -10.78
CA ALA A 471 20.43 9.85 -10.47
C ALA A 471 19.62 9.70 -11.77
N VAL A 472 19.12 8.50 -12.03
CA VAL A 472 18.37 8.17 -13.23
C VAL A 472 16.90 8.43 -13.01
N SER A 473 16.30 9.23 -13.89
CA SER A 473 14.88 9.61 -13.86
C SER A 473 14.04 8.78 -14.82
N ASP A 474 14.63 8.33 -15.96
CA ASP A 474 13.91 7.55 -16.95
C ASP A 474 14.89 6.73 -17.80
N LEU A 475 14.43 5.57 -18.28
CA LEU A 475 15.15 4.72 -19.22
C LEU A 475 14.29 4.44 -20.44
N PHE A 476 14.89 4.53 -21.61
CA PHE A 476 14.27 4.15 -22.86
C PHE A 476 15.11 3.07 -23.57
N PHE A 477 14.49 1.94 -23.88
CA PHE A 477 15.11 0.80 -24.52
C PHE A 477 14.68 0.75 -26.00
N GLY A 478 15.43 1.42 -26.88
CA GLY A 478 15.17 1.45 -28.31
C GLY A 478 15.92 0.36 -29.08
N ASP A 479 15.47 0.07 -30.31
CA ASP A 479 16.11 -0.94 -31.18
C ASP A 479 17.53 -0.52 -31.59
N ALA A 480 17.75 0.77 -31.86
CA ALA A 480 19.03 1.30 -32.31
C ALA A 480 19.96 1.74 -31.17
N ALA A 481 19.40 2.23 -30.07
CA ALA A 481 20.15 2.69 -28.91
C ALA A 481 19.25 2.78 -27.68
N TRP A 482 19.83 2.65 -26.50
CA TRP A 482 19.18 2.87 -25.23
C TRP A 482 19.60 4.22 -24.65
N PHE A 483 18.69 4.86 -23.94
CA PHE A 483 18.91 6.19 -23.38
C PHE A 483 18.58 6.20 -21.89
N ALA A 484 19.42 6.90 -21.11
CA ALA A 484 19.17 7.17 -19.70
C ALA A 484 19.06 8.69 -19.49
N ALA A 485 17.90 9.13 -19.05
CA ALA A 485 17.65 10.49 -18.60
C ALA A 485 18.10 10.62 -17.15
N THR A 486 18.94 11.59 -16.85
CA THR A 486 19.54 11.75 -15.53
C THR A 486 19.58 13.23 -15.09
N GLU A 487 19.83 13.45 -13.83
CA GLU A 487 20.08 14.81 -13.29
C GLU A 487 21.35 15.46 -13.85
N GLN A 488 22.29 14.67 -14.39
CA GLN A 488 23.55 15.15 -14.99
C GLN A 488 23.49 15.19 -16.53
N GLY A 489 22.33 14.94 -17.14
CA GLY A 489 22.15 14.98 -18.57
C GLY A 489 21.65 13.67 -19.17
N LEU A 490 21.92 13.49 -20.47
CA LEU A 490 21.51 12.33 -21.24
C LEU A 490 22.69 11.39 -21.46
N PHE A 491 22.48 10.10 -21.17
CA PHE A 491 23.43 9.04 -21.52
C PHE A 491 22.85 8.13 -22.59
N VAL A 492 23.71 7.60 -23.43
CA VAL A 492 23.35 6.65 -24.50
C VAL A 492 24.20 5.39 -24.41
N SER A 493 23.56 4.25 -24.60
CA SER A 493 24.19 2.96 -24.83
C SER A 493 23.84 2.46 -26.23
N ARG A 494 24.86 1.95 -26.95
CA ARG A 494 24.70 1.33 -28.27
C ARG A 494 25.01 -0.16 -28.26
N ASP A 495 25.24 -0.73 -27.09
CA ASP A 495 25.60 -2.13 -26.84
C ASP A 495 24.67 -2.81 -25.83
N SER A 496 23.39 -2.43 -25.89
CA SER A 496 22.31 -2.97 -25.02
C SER A 496 22.62 -2.83 -23.53
N GLY A 497 23.13 -1.67 -23.14
CA GLY A 497 23.36 -1.31 -21.75
C GLY A 497 24.66 -1.84 -21.15
N THR A 498 25.54 -2.45 -21.95
CA THR A 498 26.84 -2.93 -21.45
C THR A 498 27.76 -1.77 -21.10
N SER A 499 27.74 -0.70 -21.92
CA SER A 499 28.44 0.54 -21.65
C SER A 499 27.56 1.76 -21.96
N TRP A 500 27.84 2.86 -21.28
CA TRP A 500 27.11 4.11 -21.42
C TRP A 500 28.06 5.28 -21.63
N THR A 501 27.69 6.20 -22.50
CA THR A 501 28.44 7.42 -22.78
C THR A 501 27.52 8.62 -22.69
N VAL A 502 28.06 9.78 -22.31
CA VAL A 502 27.31 11.04 -22.32
C VAL A 502 26.93 11.39 -23.76
N LEU A 503 25.68 11.75 -23.98
CA LEU A 503 25.20 12.33 -25.24
C LEU A 503 24.94 13.81 -25.01
N PRO A 504 25.86 14.71 -25.44
CA PRO A 504 25.75 16.15 -25.18
C PRO A 504 24.53 16.76 -25.87
N PHE A 505 23.83 17.65 -25.17
CA PHE A 505 22.74 18.46 -25.73
C PHE A 505 22.76 19.85 -25.08
N GLY A 506 22.96 20.90 -25.83
CA GLY A 506 22.96 22.28 -25.34
C GLY A 506 24.20 22.68 -24.49
N PRO A 507 24.21 23.87 -23.94
CA PRO A 507 25.30 24.38 -23.10
C PRO A 507 25.14 23.94 -21.65
N GLY A 508 26.01 23.03 -21.21
CA GLY A 508 26.09 22.57 -19.82
C GLY A 508 25.32 21.27 -19.53
N GLU A 509 25.50 20.78 -18.31
CA GLU A 509 24.79 19.59 -17.79
C GLU A 509 23.40 20.03 -17.29
N LEU A 510 22.37 19.80 -18.09
CA LEU A 510 20.99 20.06 -17.71
C LEU A 510 20.31 18.76 -17.25
N PRO A 511 19.56 18.77 -16.15
CA PRO A 511 18.76 17.62 -15.74
C PRO A 511 17.75 17.22 -16.81
N VAL A 512 17.66 15.93 -17.10
CA VAL A 512 16.68 15.33 -18.00
C VAL A 512 15.72 14.50 -17.19
N GLY A 513 14.42 14.82 -17.24
CA GLY A 513 13.39 14.12 -16.50
C GLY A 513 12.82 12.91 -17.25
N SER A 514 12.74 12.98 -18.58
CA SER A 514 12.23 11.87 -19.41
C SER A 514 12.85 11.90 -20.81
N VAL A 515 12.98 10.72 -21.41
CA VAL A 515 13.51 10.53 -22.77
C VAL A 515 12.66 9.56 -23.56
N ARG A 516 12.37 9.92 -24.82
CA ARG A 516 11.77 9.02 -25.81
C ARG A 516 12.48 9.18 -27.14
N ALA A 517 12.61 8.07 -27.86
CA ALA A 517 13.20 8.08 -29.20
C ALA A 517 12.35 7.30 -30.19
N SER A 518 12.47 7.64 -31.47
CA SER A 518 11.91 6.85 -32.56
C SER A 518 12.62 5.50 -32.65
N ARG A 519 11.97 4.54 -33.27
CA ARG A 519 12.47 3.15 -33.40
C ARG A 519 13.86 3.09 -34.05
N ASP A 520 14.12 3.95 -35.03
CA ASP A 520 15.41 4.07 -35.71
C ASP A 520 16.45 4.91 -34.93
N GLY A 521 16.08 5.41 -33.73
CA GLY A 521 16.95 6.24 -32.89
C GLY A 521 17.27 7.64 -33.43
N ARG A 522 16.71 8.04 -34.57
CA ARG A 522 17.03 9.35 -35.19
C ARG A 522 16.32 10.50 -34.50
N ARG A 523 15.04 10.34 -34.19
CA ARG A 523 14.26 11.36 -33.49
C ARG A 523 14.33 11.11 -31.99
N ILE A 524 14.79 12.09 -31.24
CA ILE A 524 14.89 12.02 -29.78
C ILE A 524 14.11 13.21 -29.19
N ARG A 525 13.36 12.96 -28.13
CA ARG A 525 12.60 13.95 -27.38
C ARG A 525 12.98 13.86 -25.91
N LEU A 526 13.42 14.95 -25.36
CA LEU A 526 13.79 15.06 -23.94
C LEU A 526 12.87 16.06 -23.25
N VAL A 527 12.60 15.82 -21.99
CA VAL A 527 12.04 16.80 -21.07
C VAL A 527 13.12 17.25 -20.11
N SER A 528 13.33 18.54 -20.01
CA SER A 528 14.21 19.19 -19.04
C SER A 528 13.48 20.30 -18.30
N SER A 529 14.10 20.87 -17.27
CA SER A 529 13.50 21.82 -16.31
C SER A 529 12.91 23.11 -16.91
N GLY A 530 13.04 23.35 -18.19
CA GLY A 530 12.52 24.55 -18.85
C GLY A 530 11.78 24.31 -20.16
N GLY A 531 11.71 23.06 -20.66
CA GLY A 531 11.08 22.78 -21.93
C GLY A 531 11.37 21.41 -22.49
N MET A 532 11.07 21.23 -23.76
CA MET A 532 11.42 20.04 -24.53
C MET A 532 12.60 20.29 -25.45
N ILE A 533 13.44 19.28 -25.58
CA ILE A 533 14.62 19.33 -26.44
C ILE A 533 14.50 18.25 -27.48
N PHE A 534 14.63 18.62 -28.75
CA PHE A 534 14.40 17.77 -29.92
C PHE A 534 15.70 17.55 -30.69
N SER A 535 15.92 16.30 -31.09
CA SER A 535 16.86 15.97 -32.14
C SER A 535 16.14 15.19 -33.24
N GLU A 536 16.49 15.46 -34.50
CA GLU A 536 16.00 14.74 -35.69
C GLU A 536 17.11 13.90 -36.35
N ASP A 537 18.32 13.93 -35.80
CA ASP A 537 19.53 13.38 -36.41
C ASP A 537 20.37 12.51 -35.44
N ALA A 538 19.70 11.80 -34.53
CA ALA A 538 20.30 10.92 -33.54
C ALA A 538 21.23 11.64 -32.53
N GLY A 539 20.85 12.86 -32.14
CA GLY A 539 21.56 13.63 -31.13
C GLY A 539 22.75 14.43 -31.64
N ARG A 540 22.91 14.59 -32.97
CA ARG A 540 23.98 15.42 -33.55
C ARG A 540 23.67 16.90 -33.43
N THR A 541 22.40 17.28 -33.65
CA THR A 541 21.89 18.62 -33.46
C THR A 541 20.64 18.61 -32.59
N TRP A 542 20.43 19.71 -31.85
CA TRP A 542 19.32 19.84 -30.92
C TRP A 542 18.62 21.19 -31.10
N ALA A 543 17.29 21.16 -31.00
CA ALA A 543 16.43 22.31 -30.99
C ALA A 543 15.65 22.37 -29.68
N TRP A 544 15.54 23.56 -29.10
CA TRP A 544 14.78 23.81 -27.89
C TRP A 544 13.36 24.26 -28.24
N HIS A 545 12.37 23.68 -27.57
CA HIS A 545 10.97 24.05 -27.69
C HIS A 545 10.38 24.35 -26.32
N ASP A 546 9.77 25.51 -26.17
CA ASP A 546 9.04 25.87 -24.96
C ASP A 546 7.83 24.90 -24.81
N LEU A 547 7.65 24.36 -23.62
CA LEU A 547 6.42 23.67 -23.26
C LEU A 547 5.43 24.72 -22.75
N PRO A 548 4.28 24.93 -23.43
CA PRO A 548 3.24 25.82 -22.93
C PRO A 548 2.46 25.16 -21.79
N LEU A 549 3.18 24.58 -20.82
CA LEU A 549 2.59 23.93 -19.68
C LEU A 549 2.44 24.96 -18.57
N GLU A 550 1.19 25.18 -18.13
CA GLU A 550 0.90 25.99 -16.95
C GLU A 550 1.76 25.47 -15.78
N SER A 551 2.74 26.24 -15.36
CA SER A 551 3.63 26.07 -14.22
C SER A 551 3.90 24.63 -13.73
N GLY A 552 5.03 24.04 -14.09
CA GLY A 552 5.51 22.85 -13.41
C GLY A 552 6.24 21.77 -14.23
N GLY A 553 6.40 21.95 -15.52
CA GLY A 553 7.15 21.03 -16.38
C GLY A 553 6.45 19.66 -16.60
N ALA A 554 6.80 18.98 -17.67
CA ALA A 554 6.39 17.59 -17.89
C ALA A 554 7.21 16.67 -16.98
N VAL A 555 6.55 15.63 -16.47
CA VAL A 555 7.16 14.60 -15.64
C VAL A 555 7.53 13.40 -16.49
N ARG A 556 6.72 13.08 -17.51
CA ARG A 556 6.90 11.90 -18.38
C ARG A 556 6.39 12.16 -19.78
N LEU A 557 7.07 11.58 -20.77
CA LEU A 557 6.66 11.54 -22.16
C LEU A 557 6.25 10.13 -22.57
N GLU A 558 5.33 10.03 -23.53
CA GLU A 558 5.05 8.81 -24.23
C GLU A 558 4.81 9.07 -25.72
N TRP A 559 5.39 8.25 -26.59
CA TRP A 559 5.25 8.36 -28.03
C TRP A 559 4.24 7.30 -28.53
N THR A 560 3.08 7.77 -29.02
CA THR A 560 2.03 6.85 -29.48
C THR A 560 2.14 6.51 -30.96
N SER A 561 2.65 7.45 -31.75
CA SER A 561 2.86 7.34 -33.20
C SER A 561 3.87 8.40 -33.65
N ASP A 562 4.22 8.40 -34.94
CA ASP A 562 5.19 9.34 -35.52
C ASP A 562 4.88 10.84 -35.29
N SER A 563 3.62 11.18 -35.05
CA SER A 563 3.18 12.57 -34.86
C SER A 563 2.51 12.83 -33.50
N ILE A 564 2.19 11.79 -32.72
CA ILE A 564 1.42 11.98 -31.48
C ILE A 564 2.30 11.68 -30.27
N LEU A 565 2.49 12.70 -29.44
CA LEU A 565 3.10 12.56 -28.12
C LEU A 565 2.12 12.89 -27.01
N LEU A 566 2.27 12.22 -25.91
CA LEU A 566 1.61 12.52 -24.64
C LEU A 566 2.65 13.05 -23.65
N ALA A 567 2.29 14.07 -22.90
CA ALA A 567 3.10 14.62 -21.82
C ALA A 567 2.28 14.60 -20.52
N ALA A 568 2.69 13.78 -19.58
CA ALA A 568 2.19 13.82 -18.23
C ALA A 568 2.88 14.95 -17.46
N ALA A 569 2.10 15.80 -16.81
CA ALA A 569 2.58 16.97 -16.10
C ALA A 569 1.91 17.12 -14.73
N ARG A 570 2.45 17.99 -13.89
CA ARG A 570 1.89 18.28 -12.57
C ARG A 570 0.46 18.85 -12.64
N THR A 571 0.11 19.49 -13.75
CA THR A 571 -1.19 20.12 -13.97
C THR A 571 -2.16 19.27 -14.79
N GLY A 572 -1.75 18.06 -15.22
CA GLY A 572 -2.56 17.12 -15.98
C GLY A 572 -1.86 16.53 -17.19
N LEU A 573 -2.64 15.97 -18.10
CA LEU A 573 -2.17 15.37 -19.34
C LEU A 573 -2.25 16.36 -20.50
N TYR A 574 -1.19 16.41 -21.31
CA TYR A 574 -1.13 17.20 -22.54
C TYR A 574 -0.89 16.28 -23.75
N ILE A 575 -1.49 16.64 -24.87
CA ILE A 575 -1.42 15.89 -26.12
C ILE A 575 -0.89 16.79 -27.22
N SER A 576 0.18 16.36 -27.87
CA SER A 576 0.66 16.93 -29.12
C SER A 576 0.27 16.02 -30.28
N ARG A 577 -0.17 16.60 -31.41
CA ARG A 577 -0.51 15.86 -32.63
C ARG A 577 0.41 16.19 -33.80
N ASP A 578 1.45 16.98 -33.54
CA ASP A 578 2.44 17.50 -34.50
C ASP A 578 3.89 17.23 -34.03
N ALA A 579 4.10 16.08 -33.42
CA ALA A 579 5.40 15.59 -32.92
C ALA A 579 6.05 16.51 -31.86
N GLY A 580 5.23 17.22 -31.05
CA GLY A 580 5.68 18.01 -29.92
C GLY A 580 5.77 19.53 -30.19
N VAL A 581 5.39 20.00 -31.40
CA VAL A 581 5.46 21.40 -31.76
C VAL A 581 4.36 22.22 -31.04
N SER A 582 3.14 21.69 -30.97
CA SER A 582 2.06 22.29 -30.20
C SER A 582 1.39 21.31 -29.27
N TRP A 583 0.79 21.82 -28.19
CA TRP A 583 0.22 21.01 -27.12
C TRP A 583 -1.18 21.48 -26.73
N THR A 584 -2.06 20.51 -26.48
CA THR A 584 -3.41 20.73 -25.97
C THR A 584 -3.62 19.97 -24.68
N LYS A 585 -4.16 20.61 -23.66
CA LYS A 585 -4.49 19.94 -22.40
C LYS A 585 -5.71 19.02 -22.57
N ALA A 586 -5.60 17.77 -22.14
CA ALA A 586 -6.71 16.84 -22.10
C ALA A 586 -7.65 17.24 -20.94
N GLN A 587 -8.92 17.51 -21.24
CA GLN A 587 -9.89 18.00 -20.24
C GLN A 587 -11.18 17.17 -20.17
N ALA A 588 -11.65 16.64 -21.29
CA ALA A 588 -12.95 15.98 -21.36
C ALA A 588 -12.98 14.66 -20.56
N GLY A 589 -13.52 14.71 -19.35
CA GLY A 589 -13.63 13.55 -18.45
C GLY A 589 -12.37 13.24 -17.64
N LEU A 590 -11.30 14.04 -17.75
CA LEU A 590 -10.07 13.87 -16.99
C LEU A 590 -10.00 14.93 -15.87
N PRO A 591 -9.83 14.54 -14.59
CA PRO A 591 -9.66 15.52 -13.52
C PRO A 591 -8.31 16.25 -13.66
N GLY A 592 -8.23 17.45 -13.08
CA GLY A 592 -6.95 18.12 -12.88
C GLY A 592 -6.11 17.40 -11.83
N GLY A 593 -4.80 17.54 -11.89
CA GLY A 593 -3.87 16.93 -10.94
C GLY A 593 -2.63 16.37 -11.63
N LEU A 594 -1.69 15.87 -10.83
CA LEU A 594 -0.47 15.24 -11.36
C LEU A 594 -0.83 13.97 -12.14
N ALA A 595 -0.55 13.99 -13.43
CA ALA A 595 -0.52 12.78 -14.25
C ALA A 595 0.89 12.16 -14.17
N ASP A 596 1.00 10.91 -13.76
CA ASP A 596 2.29 10.26 -13.49
C ASP A 596 2.50 8.94 -14.25
N GLY A 597 1.45 8.22 -14.59
CA GLY A 597 1.51 6.99 -15.36
C GLY A 597 0.87 7.14 -16.74
N LEU A 598 1.57 6.77 -17.79
CA LEU A 598 1.08 6.74 -19.16
C LEU A 598 1.27 5.36 -19.76
N LEU A 599 0.23 4.86 -20.39
CA LEU A 599 0.27 3.65 -21.20
C LEU A 599 -0.49 3.88 -22.50
N THR A 600 0.11 3.53 -23.62
CA THR A 600 -0.51 3.69 -24.94
C THR A 600 -0.59 2.36 -25.67
N ALA A 601 -1.77 2.06 -26.19
CA ALA A 601 -2.05 0.95 -27.10
C ALA A 601 -2.73 1.49 -28.36
N PRO A 602 -2.78 0.77 -29.47
CA PRO A 602 -3.43 1.22 -30.70
C PRO A 602 -4.89 1.66 -30.52
N ASP A 603 -5.65 0.97 -29.65
CA ASP A 603 -7.08 1.16 -29.49
C ASP A 603 -7.47 1.91 -28.20
N PHE A 604 -6.53 2.15 -27.30
CA PHE A 604 -6.78 2.93 -26.10
C PHE A 604 -5.52 3.54 -25.50
N TRP A 605 -5.70 4.61 -24.73
CA TRP A 605 -4.66 5.18 -23.88
C TRP A 605 -5.12 5.15 -22.44
N LEU A 606 -4.17 4.96 -21.52
CA LEU A 606 -4.40 5.02 -20.08
C LEU A 606 -3.53 6.11 -19.47
N VAL A 607 -4.09 6.80 -18.49
CA VAL A 607 -3.36 7.74 -17.65
C VAL A 607 -3.72 7.51 -16.19
N SER A 608 -2.69 7.46 -15.35
CA SER A 608 -2.84 7.54 -13.90
C SER A 608 -2.80 9.00 -13.48
N VAL A 609 -3.82 9.43 -12.73
CA VAL A 609 -3.88 10.77 -12.13
C VAL A 609 -3.83 10.61 -10.62
N GLN A 610 -2.82 11.21 -10.00
CA GLN A 610 -2.58 11.10 -8.56
C GLN A 610 -3.85 11.50 -7.78
N SER A 611 -4.20 10.71 -6.78
CA SER A 611 -5.40 10.85 -5.94
C SER A 611 -6.76 10.72 -6.67
N ALA A 612 -6.77 10.54 -8.01
CA ALA A 612 -8.00 10.39 -8.78
C ALA A 612 -8.15 9.01 -9.45
N GLY A 613 -7.03 8.26 -9.59
CA GLY A 613 -7.01 6.91 -10.12
C GLY A 613 -6.73 6.80 -11.62
N LEU A 614 -7.11 5.69 -12.22
CA LEU A 614 -6.80 5.34 -13.60
C LEU A 614 -7.93 5.75 -14.55
N TYR A 615 -7.56 6.37 -15.69
CA TYR A 615 -8.49 6.82 -16.73
C TYR A 615 -8.12 6.22 -18.09
N ILE A 616 -9.13 5.86 -18.87
CA ILE A 616 -9.00 5.28 -20.22
C ILE A 616 -9.62 6.21 -21.25
N SER A 617 -8.91 6.39 -22.36
CA SER A 617 -9.44 6.99 -23.59
C SER A 617 -9.42 5.96 -24.70
N ARG A 618 -10.53 5.85 -25.47
CA ARG A 618 -10.67 4.97 -26.64
C ARG A 618 -10.72 5.75 -27.95
N ASP A 619 -10.66 7.06 -27.89
CA ASP A 619 -10.77 8.01 -28.99
C ASP A 619 -9.51 8.89 -29.14
N LYS A 620 -8.35 8.32 -28.78
CA LYS A 620 -7.04 8.98 -28.86
C LYS A 620 -6.99 10.30 -28.07
N GLY A 621 -7.56 10.27 -26.87
CA GLY A 621 -7.50 11.37 -25.91
C GLY A 621 -8.56 12.45 -26.08
N ALA A 622 -9.55 12.25 -26.96
CA ALA A 622 -10.65 13.20 -27.09
C ALA A 622 -11.58 13.18 -25.88
N THR A 623 -11.87 11.99 -25.34
CA THR A 623 -12.62 11.81 -24.09
C THR A 623 -11.97 10.77 -23.18
N TRP A 624 -12.19 10.92 -21.89
CA TRP A 624 -11.65 10.03 -20.88
C TRP A 624 -12.74 9.52 -19.94
N ALA A 625 -12.68 8.24 -19.62
CA ALA A 625 -13.56 7.59 -18.65
C ALA A 625 -12.74 6.98 -17.54
N ARG A 626 -13.24 7.08 -16.32
CA ARG A 626 -12.59 6.46 -15.16
C ARG A 626 -12.67 4.94 -15.27
N VAL A 627 -11.55 4.26 -15.01
CA VAL A 627 -11.52 2.81 -14.88
C VAL A 627 -12.04 2.44 -13.49
N LYS A 628 -13.17 1.72 -13.44
CA LYS A 628 -13.79 1.27 -12.19
C LYS A 628 -13.16 -0.03 -11.71
N ARG A 629 -13.09 -0.19 -10.39
CA ARG A 629 -12.65 -1.43 -9.73
C ARG A 629 -13.76 -2.49 -9.65
N SER A 630 -14.88 -2.37 -10.35
CA SER A 630 -16.00 -3.28 -10.25
C SER A 630 -15.57 -4.74 -10.44
N GLY A 631 -15.81 -5.59 -9.44
CA GLY A 631 -15.67 -7.04 -9.51
C GLY A 631 -14.53 -7.68 -8.72
N VAL A 632 -13.71 -6.92 -8.00
CA VAL A 632 -12.81 -7.51 -6.99
C VAL A 632 -13.64 -7.73 -5.72
N GLY A 633 -13.63 -8.94 -5.16
CA GLY A 633 -14.33 -9.29 -3.92
C GLY A 633 -13.79 -8.61 -2.66
N VAL A 634 -13.22 -7.44 -2.80
CA VAL A 634 -12.81 -6.56 -1.71
C VAL A 634 -13.97 -5.61 -1.49
N ALA A 635 -14.49 -5.55 -0.28
CA ALA A 635 -15.46 -4.55 0.13
C ALA A 635 -14.93 -3.18 -0.32
N THR A 636 -15.64 -2.59 -1.23
CA THR A 636 -15.29 -1.28 -1.77
C THR A 636 -15.22 -0.30 -0.62
N HIS A 637 -14.14 0.42 -0.51
CA HIS A 637 -14.11 1.71 0.16
C HIS A 637 -15.37 2.46 -0.26
N ALA A 638 -16.13 2.97 0.69
CA ALA A 638 -17.45 3.56 0.50
C ALA A 638 -17.51 4.41 -0.78
N GLY A 639 -18.24 3.86 -1.77
CA GLY A 639 -18.34 4.44 -3.10
C GLY A 639 -17.12 4.14 -3.97
N ASP A 640 -17.31 3.71 -5.18
CA ASP A 640 -16.41 3.47 -6.34
C ASP A 640 -15.25 4.51 -6.52
N ALA A 641 -14.93 5.23 -5.46
CA ALA A 641 -14.34 6.52 -5.55
C ALA A 641 -12.85 6.51 -5.84
N GLN A 642 -12.04 5.61 -5.32
CA GLN A 642 -10.60 5.79 -5.47
C GLN A 642 -9.86 4.45 -5.55
N PHE A 643 -9.42 4.13 -6.74
CA PHE A 643 -8.34 3.18 -6.97
C PHE A 643 -7.08 4.02 -7.28
N PRO A 644 -6.34 4.49 -6.27
CA PRO A 644 -5.17 5.31 -6.48
C PRO A 644 -4.05 4.43 -7.04
N VAL A 645 -3.86 4.49 -8.34
CA VAL A 645 -2.80 3.76 -9.04
C VAL A 645 -1.56 4.63 -9.07
N LEU A 646 -0.45 4.13 -8.53
CA LEU A 646 0.85 4.80 -8.54
C LEU A 646 1.73 4.34 -9.70
N ALA A 647 1.52 3.13 -10.21
CA ALA A 647 2.25 2.59 -11.35
C ALA A 647 1.32 1.74 -12.21
N ALA A 648 1.41 1.85 -13.53
CA ALA A 648 0.66 1.02 -14.46
C ALA A 648 1.54 0.58 -15.63
N VAL A 649 1.43 -0.69 -16.02
CA VAL A 649 2.16 -1.30 -17.13
C VAL A 649 1.21 -2.17 -17.94
N GLY A 650 1.29 -2.10 -19.27
CA GLY A 650 0.54 -2.95 -20.16
C GLY A 650 1.43 -3.92 -20.94
N VAL A 651 1.17 -5.21 -20.83
CA VAL A 651 1.91 -6.27 -21.53
C VAL A 651 0.96 -7.37 -21.97
N ALA A 652 1.06 -7.81 -23.21
CA ALA A 652 0.40 -9.01 -23.75
C ALA A 652 -1.12 -9.10 -23.44
N GLY A 653 -1.85 -7.99 -23.59
CA GLY A 653 -3.30 -7.96 -23.35
C GLY A 653 -3.71 -7.81 -21.88
N ARG A 654 -2.78 -7.54 -20.99
CA ARG A 654 -3.00 -7.30 -19.57
C ARG A 654 -2.56 -5.90 -19.16
N ILE A 655 -3.25 -5.32 -18.18
CA ILE A 655 -2.85 -4.09 -17.50
C ILE A 655 -2.54 -4.44 -16.05
N TYR A 656 -1.38 -4.09 -15.60
CA TYR A 656 -0.93 -4.21 -14.22
C TYR A 656 -1.00 -2.85 -13.55
N ALA A 657 -1.56 -2.77 -12.37
CA ALA A 657 -1.73 -1.53 -11.63
C ALA A 657 -1.27 -1.70 -10.19
N GLY A 658 -0.25 -0.95 -9.81
CA GLY A 658 0.22 -0.83 -8.44
C GLY A 658 -0.58 0.22 -7.68
N SER A 659 -1.21 -0.20 -6.59
CA SER A 659 -2.04 0.66 -5.75
C SER A 659 -1.20 1.38 -4.68
N ALA A 660 -1.75 2.48 -4.17
CA ALA A 660 -1.18 3.19 -3.04
C ALA A 660 -1.30 2.39 -1.71
N ASN A 661 -2.33 1.52 -1.59
CA ASN A 661 -2.65 0.90 -0.30
C ASN A 661 -3.09 -0.57 -0.40
N ASP A 662 -3.32 -1.10 -1.62
CA ASP A 662 -3.95 -2.43 -1.80
C ASP A 662 -3.07 -3.42 -2.59
N GLY A 663 -1.78 -3.12 -2.73
CA GLY A 663 -0.87 -3.98 -3.48
C GLY A 663 -1.03 -3.88 -5.00
N LEU A 664 -0.78 -4.97 -5.70
CA LEU A 664 -0.77 -5.06 -7.16
C LEU A 664 -2.02 -5.76 -7.68
N PHE A 665 -2.55 -5.24 -8.78
CA PHE A 665 -3.70 -5.79 -9.51
C PHE A 665 -3.38 -6.02 -10.97
N VAL A 666 -4.06 -6.99 -11.58
CA VAL A 666 -4.04 -7.25 -13.03
C VAL A 666 -5.46 -7.21 -13.59
N LEU A 667 -5.60 -6.61 -14.75
CA LEU A 667 -6.81 -6.64 -15.57
C LEU A 667 -6.48 -7.35 -16.89
N ASP A 668 -7.13 -8.48 -17.13
CA ASP A 668 -6.89 -9.30 -18.31
C ASP A 668 -7.91 -8.97 -19.41
N PHE A 669 -7.41 -8.68 -20.61
CA PHE A 669 -8.19 -8.42 -21.83
C PHE A 669 -8.00 -9.52 -22.88
N SER A 670 -7.32 -10.63 -22.55
CA SER A 670 -6.91 -11.65 -23.51
C SER A 670 -8.09 -12.27 -24.28
N ASP A 671 -9.28 -12.34 -23.68
CA ASP A 671 -10.50 -12.90 -24.27
C ASP A 671 -11.40 -11.86 -24.94
N SER A 672 -11.01 -10.59 -24.98
CA SER A 672 -11.80 -9.51 -25.57
C SER A 672 -11.31 -9.14 -26.98
N SER A 673 -12.13 -8.41 -27.74
CA SER A 673 -11.71 -7.81 -29.03
C SER A 673 -10.48 -6.91 -28.92
N MET A 674 -10.12 -6.52 -27.70
CA MET A 674 -8.89 -5.76 -27.39
C MET A 674 -7.61 -6.60 -27.44
N SER A 675 -7.69 -7.94 -27.25
CA SER A 675 -6.49 -8.81 -27.26
C SER A 675 -5.74 -8.76 -28.59
N LYS A 676 -6.44 -8.59 -29.70
CA LYS A 676 -5.85 -8.49 -31.04
C LYS A 676 -4.95 -7.27 -31.21
N SER A 677 -5.22 -6.21 -30.47
CA SER A 677 -4.48 -4.96 -30.48
C SER A 677 -3.13 -5.05 -29.76
N PHE A 678 -3.05 -5.83 -28.69
CA PHE A 678 -1.79 -6.08 -27.99
C PHE A 678 -0.85 -7.02 -28.76
N ALA A 679 -1.40 -8.01 -29.44
CA ALA A 679 -0.60 -8.98 -30.21
C ALA A 679 0.16 -8.33 -31.39
N THR A 680 -0.39 -7.27 -31.98
CA THR A 680 0.27 -6.53 -33.07
C THR A 680 1.23 -5.45 -32.58
N GLY A 681 1.14 -5.04 -31.32
CA GLY A 681 2.04 -4.07 -30.66
C GLY A 681 3.27 -4.70 -29.99
N ALA A 682 3.33 -6.02 -29.91
CA ALA A 682 4.36 -6.77 -29.17
C ALA A 682 5.73 -6.85 -29.85
N ILE A 683 5.96 -6.14 -30.94
CA ILE A 683 7.28 -6.05 -31.56
C ILE A 683 7.96 -4.75 -31.10
N GLY A 684 8.49 -4.79 -29.92
CA GLY A 684 9.23 -3.76 -29.22
C GLY A 684 8.78 -3.80 -27.76
N ALA A 685 9.57 -4.46 -26.91
CA ALA A 685 9.36 -4.43 -25.48
C ALA A 685 9.29 -2.97 -25.07
N ARG A 686 8.07 -2.46 -24.92
CA ARG A 686 7.86 -1.15 -24.36
C ARG A 686 8.21 -1.31 -22.89
N GLY A 687 9.34 -0.74 -22.52
CA GLY A 687 9.72 -0.66 -21.13
C GLY A 687 8.52 -0.20 -20.34
N GLY A 688 8.19 -0.94 -19.30
CA GLY A 688 7.11 -0.60 -18.40
C GLY A 688 7.32 0.80 -17.86
N HIS A 689 6.30 1.54 -17.84
CA HIS A 689 6.27 2.93 -17.34
C HIS A 689 5.27 3.05 -16.22
#